data_fc2109d769da077aad2523507865fbca
#
_entry.id   fc2109d769da077aad2523507865fbca
#
_cell.length_a   1.000
_cell.length_b   1.000
_cell.length_c   1.000
_cell.angle_alpha   90.00
_cell.angle_beta   90.00
_cell.angle_gamma   90.00
#
_symmetry.space_group_name_H-M   'P 1'
#
loop_
_entity.id
_entity.type
_entity.pdbx_description
1 polymer ?
#
loop_
_entity_poly.entity_id
_entity_poly.type
_entity_poly.pdbx_seq_one_letter_code
_entity_poly.pdbx_strand_id
1 'polypeptide(L)'
;MISVITVTYNNYDDLHRTLSSLEQVDGIERVVVNGGDCEKTKEYLSNFNGIKISEPDNGISDAFNKGVIAATGENVMFLNSGDVLLSPNYLKEAETVMNFNPEISFIHSDSLFEDRISGTIYMEPLKSILFKEAPLGRGMPYNHLTMIIRKRIFEKIGYFKLHYKITMDFEWVCRLQKNKFIGHYFDGEPVVRMDGGGVSSTTEQLVMWESLKALAENNLLNPKNIAGILERSVLYLGRIMLETLGMNKTLGWLKRKKHNTYWKRSSALGLKNNFSHIKTRPEQIFPTTAPQNRFLFSQKRMGLNGLLIHDYPTGLSRYSYELIRRILTQLKGSTIAYSTSPELIGEFPESTTSSVPAFHYPANFRSNSIRLSWEQIGLRYACFKDNVDLLYSPIAEGILFPQLPQIITVHDLLPFHYPSLLPRWVPYYEYFLPAVIKGSTAVVCVSEFTRQEVLERYPSITEEKLKVIHGGVDLERFYPRSQGIISERYDIKEYLLCVGEVRPYKNLENVFRALELCPDGPQLAISGKIFGEHKTKLENLARSLNIENRIVWLGYVPDDLLPNLYSEATAFIFPSLYEGFGLPIIEAMACGCPVISSNRASLPEIGGEAALFFDPLEISDMAESIKKVCEDTEYRQTLARRGPEHANNFKWESSVNKHMDLFE
;
A
#
# COMPACT_ATOMS: atom_id res chain seq x y z
N MET A 1 23.84 30.67 11.52
CA MET A 1 23.94 30.96 10.08
C MET A 1 24.08 29.66 9.30
N ILE A 2 23.41 29.56 8.14
CA ILE A 2 23.46 28.38 7.25
C ILE A 2 24.33 28.73 6.03
N SER A 3 25.30 27.85 5.71
CA SER A 3 26.08 27.92 4.47
C SER A 3 25.46 26.96 3.42
N VAL A 4 24.96 27.52 2.32
CA VAL A 4 24.49 26.74 1.19
C VAL A 4 25.64 26.50 0.21
N ILE A 5 25.98 25.21 0.04
CA ILE A 5 27.11 24.76 -0.77
C ILE A 5 26.60 24.28 -2.12
N THR A 6 27.02 24.92 -3.20
CA THR A 6 26.71 24.54 -4.57
C THR A 6 27.97 24.07 -5.28
N VAL A 7 27.94 22.86 -5.83
CA VAL A 7 29.02 22.32 -6.65
C VAL A 7 28.64 22.35 -8.12
N THR A 8 29.59 22.69 -8.99
CA THR A 8 29.38 22.77 -10.44
C THR A 8 30.59 22.29 -11.22
N TYR A 9 30.33 21.69 -12.38
CA TYR A 9 31.37 21.26 -13.33
C TYR A 9 30.92 21.57 -14.77
N ASN A 10 31.51 22.59 -15.38
CA ASN A 10 31.26 23.02 -16.77
C ASN A 10 29.78 23.25 -17.13
N ASN A 11 28.97 23.74 -16.20
CA ASN A 11 27.51 23.91 -16.38
C ASN A 11 27.05 25.26 -15.88
N TYR A 12 27.19 26.30 -16.71
CA TYR A 12 26.78 27.66 -16.40
C TYR A 12 25.27 27.79 -16.18
N ASP A 13 24.47 27.24 -17.10
CA ASP A 13 23.02 27.47 -17.10
C ASP A 13 22.35 26.89 -15.86
N ASP A 14 22.76 25.70 -15.45
CA ASP A 14 22.25 25.04 -14.24
C ASP A 14 22.76 25.75 -12.97
N LEU A 15 24.05 26.19 -12.95
CA LEU A 15 24.58 26.99 -11.85
C LEU A 15 23.80 28.28 -11.65
N HIS A 16 23.56 29.01 -12.76
CA HIS A 16 22.78 30.25 -12.74
C HIS A 16 21.37 30.02 -12.19
N ARG A 17 20.69 28.95 -12.62
CA ARG A 17 19.35 28.57 -12.13
C ARG A 17 19.36 28.35 -10.61
N THR A 18 20.34 27.63 -10.09
CA THR A 18 20.46 27.34 -8.66
C THR A 18 20.72 28.61 -7.87
N LEU A 19 21.70 29.41 -8.27
CA LEU A 19 22.07 30.62 -7.53
C LEU A 19 20.97 31.69 -7.59
N SER A 20 20.24 31.80 -8.70
CA SER A 20 19.06 32.70 -8.79
C SER A 20 17.98 32.34 -7.79
N SER A 21 17.79 31.06 -7.47
CA SER A 21 16.84 30.63 -6.42
C SER A 21 17.26 31.04 -5.00
N LEU A 22 18.53 31.39 -4.82
CA LEU A 22 19.09 31.82 -3.54
C LEU A 22 19.21 33.34 -3.42
N GLU A 23 19.00 34.12 -4.50
CA GLU A 23 19.22 35.59 -4.50
C GLU A 23 18.35 36.33 -3.49
N GLN A 24 17.10 35.88 -3.29
CA GLN A 24 16.14 36.49 -2.39
C GLN A 24 16.20 35.95 -0.96
N VAL A 25 17.20 35.12 -0.64
CA VAL A 25 17.34 34.52 0.70
C VAL A 25 18.37 35.29 1.49
N ASP A 26 17.90 36.03 2.49
CA ASP A 26 18.76 36.78 3.41
C ASP A 26 19.29 35.90 4.55
N GLY A 27 20.44 36.27 5.10
CA GLY A 27 21.01 35.63 6.29
C GLY A 27 21.70 34.31 6.04
N ILE A 28 21.91 33.93 4.78
CA ILE A 28 22.68 32.72 4.41
C ILE A 28 24.07 33.09 3.85
N GLU A 29 25.00 32.17 4.01
CA GLU A 29 26.26 32.19 3.31
C GLU A 29 26.15 31.33 2.04
N ARG A 30 26.61 31.84 0.91
CA ARG A 30 26.64 31.12 -0.36
C ARG A 30 28.06 30.68 -0.67
N VAL A 31 28.28 29.38 -0.84
CA VAL A 31 29.58 28.78 -1.16
C VAL A 31 29.49 28.06 -2.49
N VAL A 32 30.28 28.46 -3.47
CA VAL A 32 30.32 27.80 -4.77
C VAL A 32 31.67 27.15 -5.00
N VAL A 33 31.66 25.85 -5.37
CA VAL A 33 32.83 25.09 -5.74
C VAL A 33 32.73 24.69 -7.20
N ASN A 34 33.64 25.24 -8.04
CA ASN A 34 33.72 24.96 -9.45
C ASN A 34 34.95 24.12 -9.74
N GLY A 35 34.77 22.86 -10.10
CA GLY A 35 35.84 21.92 -10.52
C GLY A 35 36.16 22.00 -12.01
N GLY A 36 35.35 22.75 -12.79
CA GLY A 36 35.47 22.86 -14.24
C GLY A 36 36.21 24.09 -14.73
N ASP A 37 36.45 24.15 -16.05
CA ASP A 37 37.22 25.19 -16.74
C ASP A 37 36.39 26.07 -17.68
N CYS A 38 35.03 25.87 -17.70
CA CYS A 38 34.12 26.65 -18.55
C CYS A 38 34.26 28.16 -18.32
N GLU A 39 34.60 28.91 -19.35
CA GLU A 39 34.85 30.36 -19.31
C GLU A 39 33.59 31.14 -18.83
N LYS A 40 32.38 30.80 -19.31
CA LYS A 40 31.14 31.43 -18.85
C LYS A 40 30.94 31.27 -17.35
N THR A 41 31.25 30.09 -16.82
CA THR A 41 31.12 29.82 -15.37
C THR A 41 32.14 30.65 -14.59
N LYS A 42 33.39 30.75 -15.07
CA LYS A 42 34.42 31.57 -14.44
C LYS A 42 34.09 33.04 -14.46
N GLU A 43 33.62 33.56 -15.61
CA GLU A 43 33.16 34.96 -15.76
C GLU A 43 32.02 35.28 -14.81
N TYR A 44 30.99 34.43 -14.73
CA TYR A 44 29.87 34.60 -13.80
C TYR A 44 30.36 34.63 -12.35
N LEU A 45 31.22 33.69 -11.97
CA LEU A 45 31.77 33.62 -10.61
C LEU A 45 32.73 34.76 -10.29
N SER A 46 33.30 35.48 -11.27
CA SER A 46 34.12 36.65 -10.98
C SER A 46 33.38 37.75 -10.23
N ASN A 47 32.07 37.91 -10.54
CA ASN A 47 31.17 38.87 -9.93
C ASN A 47 30.30 38.29 -8.82
N PHE A 48 30.50 37.03 -8.46
CA PHE A 48 29.70 36.35 -7.45
C PHE A 48 29.98 36.90 -6.03
N ASN A 49 28.92 37.27 -5.33
CA ASN A 49 28.99 37.73 -3.94
C ASN A 49 28.80 36.54 -2.98
N GLY A 50 29.89 35.93 -2.59
CA GLY A 50 29.97 34.77 -1.70
C GLY A 50 31.34 34.11 -1.72
N ILE A 51 31.49 32.99 -1.03
CA ILE A 51 32.70 32.19 -1.04
C ILE A 51 32.76 31.41 -2.37
N LYS A 52 33.86 31.56 -3.10
CA LYS A 52 34.09 30.84 -4.38
C LYS A 52 35.40 30.11 -4.35
N ILE A 53 35.39 28.86 -4.77
CA ILE A 53 36.53 27.99 -4.99
C ILE A 53 36.47 27.54 -6.44
N SER A 54 37.50 27.90 -7.23
CA SER A 54 37.57 27.52 -8.65
C SER A 54 38.92 26.88 -8.92
N GLU A 55 38.98 25.58 -8.75
CA GLU A 55 40.13 24.73 -8.92
C GLU A 55 39.72 23.31 -9.29
N PRO A 56 40.56 22.54 -9.99
CA PRO A 56 40.26 21.15 -10.32
C PRO A 56 39.91 20.34 -9.03
N ASP A 57 38.93 19.46 -9.14
CA ASP A 57 38.57 18.51 -8.11
C ASP A 57 38.79 17.05 -8.55
N ASN A 58 38.81 16.14 -7.57
CA ASN A 58 38.91 14.71 -7.75
C ASN A 58 37.52 14.03 -7.76
N GLY A 59 36.49 14.74 -8.24
CA GLY A 59 35.09 14.32 -8.29
C GLY A 59 34.24 14.97 -7.22
N ILE A 60 32.94 14.70 -7.30
CA ILE A 60 31.90 15.39 -6.51
C ILE A 60 32.13 15.34 -4.99
N SER A 61 32.69 14.23 -4.47
CA SER A 61 33.05 14.11 -3.04
C SER A 61 34.08 15.12 -2.60
N ASP A 62 35.08 15.39 -3.45
CA ASP A 62 36.15 16.36 -3.20
C ASP A 62 35.58 17.78 -3.24
N ALA A 63 34.76 18.08 -4.24
CA ALA A 63 34.09 19.36 -4.35
C ALA A 63 33.22 19.68 -3.12
N PHE A 64 32.45 18.71 -2.66
CA PHE A 64 31.63 18.88 -1.43
C PHE A 64 32.51 19.09 -0.19
N ASN A 65 33.58 18.32 -0.04
CA ASN A 65 34.50 18.49 1.07
C ASN A 65 35.13 19.88 1.10
N LYS A 66 35.59 20.38 -0.04
CA LYS A 66 36.10 21.74 -0.19
C LYS A 66 35.07 22.78 0.25
N GLY A 67 33.81 22.59 -0.19
CA GLY A 67 32.70 23.45 0.19
C GLY A 67 32.44 23.46 1.72
N VAL A 68 32.41 22.30 2.35
CA VAL A 68 32.19 22.20 3.81
C VAL A 68 33.36 22.83 4.58
N ILE A 69 34.60 22.65 4.11
CA ILE A 69 35.78 23.23 4.76
C ILE A 69 35.75 24.76 4.68
N ALA A 70 35.40 25.31 3.52
CA ALA A 70 35.34 26.76 3.29
C ALA A 70 34.13 27.45 3.95
N ALA A 71 33.04 26.73 4.17
CA ALA A 71 31.84 27.28 4.81
C ALA A 71 32.15 27.82 6.22
N THR A 72 31.66 29.00 6.55
CA THR A 72 31.84 29.61 7.88
C THR A 72 30.62 29.46 8.78
N GLY A 73 29.47 29.11 8.23
CA GLY A 73 28.24 28.87 8.99
C GLY A 73 28.31 27.64 9.90
N GLU A 74 27.56 27.68 10.98
CA GLU A 74 27.44 26.56 11.92
C GLU A 74 26.70 25.35 11.32
N ASN A 75 25.87 25.59 10.32
CA ASN A 75 25.07 24.60 9.62
C ASN A 75 25.36 24.67 8.10
N VAL A 76 25.33 23.52 7.45
CA VAL A 76 25.57 23.43 5.99
C VAL A 76 24.40 22.75 5.32
N MET A 77 24.08 23.17 4.10
CA MET A 77 23.14 22.54 3.20
C MET A 77 23.80 22.38 1.80
N PHE A 78 23.51 21.28 1.13
CA PHE A 78 23.98 21.05 -0.24
C PHE A 78 22.85 21.31 -1.24
N LEU A 79 23.15 22.09 -2.28
CA LEU A 79 22.23 22.35 -3.37
C LEU A 79 23.04 22.32 -4.68
N ASN A 80 22.93 21.23 -5.43
CA ASN A 80 23.75 21.04 -6.62
C ASN A 80 23.35 21.99 -7.75
N SER A 81 24.28 22.20 -8.68
CA SER A 81 23.98 22.91 -9.92
C SER A 81 22.83 22.24 -10.68
N GLY A 82 21.76 23.00 -10.95
CA GLY A 82 20.49 22.56 -11.53
C GLY A 82 19.34 22.45 -10.53
N ASP A 83 19.64 22.25 -9.26
CA ASP A 83 18.63 22.18 -8.19
C ASP A 83 18.11 23.59 -7.82
N VAL A 84 16.86 23.67 -7.38
CA VAL A 84 16.18 24.96 -7.09
C VAL A 84 15.59 24.92 -5.69
N LEU A 85 15.91 25.91 -4.87
CA LEU A 85 15.25 26.14 -3.60
C LEU A 85 13.84 26.69 -3.85
N LEU A 86 12.81 25.96 -3.40
CA LEU A 86 11.40 26.34 -3.59
C LEU A 86 10.84 27.16 -2.41
N SER A 87 11.35 26.89 -1.20
CA SER A 87 10.88 27.54 0.01
C SER A 87 12.03 28.26 0.73
N PRO A 88 12.22 29.57 0.48
CA PRO A 88 13.24 30.37 1.19
C PRO A 88 13.04 30.38 2.72
N ASN A 89 11.80 30.34 3.19
CA ASN A 89 11.50 30.35 4.62
C ASN A 89 11.98 29.06 5.32
N TYR A 90 12.11 27.97 4.61
CA TYR A 90 12.61 26.70 5.18
C TYR A 90 13.95 26.87 5.90
N LEU A 91 14.89 27.63 5.30
CA LEU A 91 16.21 27.82 5.88
C LEU A 91 16.14 28.58 7.22
N LYS A 92 15.33 29.62 7.29
CA LYS A 92 15.15 30.42 8.49
C LYS A 92 14.42 29.65 9.60
N GLU A 93 13.40 28.90 9.25
CA GLU A 93 12.64 28.08 10.19
C GLU A 93 13.49 26.91 10.72
N ALA A 94 14.23 26.23 9.84
CA ALA A 94 15.16 25.17 10.22
C ALA A 94 16.27 25.68 11.14
N GLU A 95 16.83 26.83 10.86
CA GLU A 95 17.83 27.46 11.75
C GLU A 95 17.25 27.74 13.13
N THR A 96 16.02 28.23 13.18
CA THR A 96 15.29 28.50 14.42
C THR A 96 15.10 27.19 15.21
N VAL A 97 14.61 26.13 14.58
CA VAL A 97 14.41 24.82 15.20
C VAL A 97 15.74 24.27 15.73
N MET A 98 16.82 24.37 14.95
CA MET A 98 18.13 23.89 15.39
C MET A 98 18.70 24.70 16.55
N ASN A 99 18.50 26.01 16.60
CA ASN A 99 18.97 26.87 17.69
C ASN A 99 18.27 26.56 19.02
N PHE A 100 16.96 26.27 18.97
CA PHE A 100 16.20 25.90 20.17
C PHE A 100 16.40 24.44 20.62
N ASN A 101 16.93 23.57 19.75
CA ASN A 101 17.10 22.14 20.03
C ASN A 101 18.54 21.70 19.71
N PRO A 102 19.49 21.91 20.63
CA PRO A 102 20.92 21.60 20.43
C PRO A 102 21.22 20.12 20.18
N GLU A 103 20.30 19.21 20.57
CA GLU A 103 20.39 17.77 20.37
C GLU A 103 20.11 17.35 18.93
N ILE A 104 19.34 18.16 18.14
CA ILE A 104 19.09 17.92 16.73
C ILE A 104 20.40 18.12 15.96
N SER A 105 20.81 17.09 15.25
CA SER A 105 22.05 17.03 14.50
C SER A 105 21.86 17.49 13.04
N PHE A 106 20.70 17.22 12.48
CA PHE A 106 20.31 17.65 11.15
C PHE A 106 18.79 17.72 11.01
N ILE A 107 18.32 18.52 10.06
CA ILE A 107 16.93 18.61 9.64
C ILE A 107 16.84 18.11 8.20
N HIS A 108 15.72 17.49 7.81
CA HIS A 108 15.41 17.15 6.43
C HIS A 108 13.93 17.37 6.14
N SER A 109 13.59 17.52 4.85
CA SER A 109 12.23 17.75 4.37
C SER A 109 11.98 17.06 3.03
N ASP A 110 10.80 17.24 2.47
CA ASP A 110 10.44 16.70 1.17
C ASP A 110 11.02 17.51 0.00
N SER A 111 11.18 16.87 -1.15
CA SER A 111 11.66 17.48 -2.39
C SER A 111 10.80 17.08 -3.58
N LEU A 112 10.79 17.93 -4.61
CA LEU A 112 10.30 17.57 -5.94
C LEU A 112 11.46 17.06 -6.80
N PHE A 113 11.16 16.12 -7.67
CA PHE A 113 12.08 15.61 -8.68
C PHE A 113 11.57 15.98 -10.07
N GLU A 114 12.40 16.59 -10.90
CA GLU A 114 12.10 16.94 -12.29
C GLU A 114 12.81 15.98 -13.24
N ASP A 115 12.05 15.14 -13.95
CA ASP A 115 12.59 14.29 -15.01
C ASP A 115 12.82 15.12 -16.28
N ARG A 116 14.06 15.41 -16.62
CA ARG A 116 14.45 16.22 -17.82
C ARG A 116 13.95 15.61 -19.14
N ILE A 117 13.80 14.29 -19.22
CA ILE A 117 13.41 13.61 -20.46
C ILE A 117 11.92 13.78 -20.74
N SER A 118 11.09 13.66 -19.71
CA SER A 118 9.63 13.76 -19.83
C SER A 118 9.08 15.12 -19.44
N GLY A 119 9.87 15.99 -18.82
CA GLY A 119 9.43 17.26 -18.22
C GLY A 119 8.46 17.04 -17.03
N THR A 120 8.41 15.83 -16.50
CA THR A 120 7.48 15.44 -15.44
C THR A 120 8.08 15.77 -14.08
N ILE A 121 7.34 16.53 -13.26
CA ILE A 121 7.72 16.82 -11.88
C ILE A 121 6.93 15.89 -10.96
N TYR A 122 7.62 15.24 -10.03
CA TYR A 122 6.98 14.38 -9.03
C TYR A 122 7.67 14.49 -7.67
N MET A 123 6.97 14.15 -6.60
CA MET A 123 7.55 14.09 -5.26
C MET A 123 7.80 12.64 -4.85
N GLU A 124 8.96 12.38 -4.29
CA GLU A 124 9.19 11.17 -3.50
C GLU A 124 8.81 11.46 -2.04
N PRO A 125 7.68 10.93 -1.54
CA PRO A 125 7.31 11.16 -0.16
C PRO A 125 8.30 10.44 0.75
N LEU A 126 9.17 11.19 1.39
CA LEU A 126 9.98 10.74 2.50
C LEU A 126 9.10 10.79 3.74
N LYS A 127 8.36 9.70 3.99
CA LYS A 127 7.56 9.61 5.21
C LYS A 127 8.48 9.78 6.41
N SER A 128 7.98 10.48 7.43
CA SER A 128 8.58 10.66 8.76
C SER A 128 8.97 9.31 9.39
N ILE A 129 10.06 8.74 8.92
CA ILE A 129 10.67 7.57 9.53
C ILE A 129 11.64 8.12 10.55
N LEU A 130 11.45 7.79 11.83
CA LEU A 130 12.44 8.06 12.86
C LEU A 130 13.80 7.58 12.35
N PHE A 131 14.77 8.47 12.28
CA PHE A 131 16.11 8.23 11.74
C PHE A 131 16.73 6.91 12.23
N LYS A 132 16.54 6.58 13.52
CA LYS A 132 17.04 5.35 14.16
C LYS A 132 16.51 4.04 13.53
N GLU A 133 15.41 4.09 12.79
CA GLU A 133 14.71 2.92 12.27
C GLU A 133 14.70 2.82 10.74
N ALA A 134 15.26 3.83 10.04
CA ALA A 134 15.31 3.85 8.59
C ALA A 134 16.14 2.68 8.04
N PRO A 135 15.54 1.77 7.24
CA PRO A 135 16.27 0.63 6.67
C PRO A 135 17.11 1.09 5.49
N LEU A 136 18.40 1.32 5.74
CA LEU A 136 19.36 1.78 4.73
C LEU A 136 19.53 0.83 3.52
N GLY A 137 19.27 -0.47 3.70
CA GLY A 137 19.35 -1.45 2.60
C GLY A 137 18.50 -1.12 1.36
N ARG A 138 17.54 -0.21 1.51
CA ARG A 138 16.68 0.25 0.40
C ARG A 138 17.18 1.49 -0.31
N GLY A 139 18.26 2.06 0.14
CA GLY A 139 18.86 3.29 -0.38
C GLY A 139 18.73 4.45 0.58
N MET A 140 18.90 5.64 0.06
CA MET A 140 18.87 6.88 0.82
C MET A 140 17.52 7.07 1.52
N PRO A 141 17.46 7.22 2.85
CA PRO A 141 16.21 7.38 3.59
C PRO A 141 15.65 8.79 3.51
N TYR A 142 16.44 9.78 3.12
CA TYR A 142 16.06 11.17 2.89
C TYR A 142 16.76 11.74 1.68
N ASN A 143 16.22 12.85 1.15
CA ASN A 143 16.92 13.58 0.11
C ASN A 143 18.01 14.46 0.74
N HIS A 144 19.27 14.21 0.40
CA HIS A 144 20.41 14.94 0.94
C HIS A 144 20.37 16.44 0.61
N LEU A 145 19.73 16.83 -0.48
CA LEU A 145 19.56 18.22 -0.90
C LEU A 145 18.63 19.03 0.01
N THR A 146 17.79 18.36 0.80
CA THR A 146 16.95 19.03 1.81
C THR A 146 17.60 19.03 3.20
N MET A 147 18.73 18.33 3.36
CA MET A 147 19.38 18.21 4.68
C MET A 147 20.12 19.49 5.05
N ILE A 148 19.76 20.04 6.22
CA ILE A 148 20.55 21.08 6.90
C ILE A 148 21.25 20.41 8.07
N ILE A 149 22.57 20.41 8.04
CA ILE A 149 23.43 19.58 8.89
C ILE A 149 24.32 20.48 9.73
N ARG A 150 24.48 20.20 11.02
CA ARG A 150 25.49 20.91 11.84
C ARG A 150 26.90 20.61 11.35
N LYS A 151 27.66 21.63 10.99
CA LYS A 151 29.01 21.48 10.43
C LYS A 151 29.94 20.64 11.33
N ARG A 152 29.83 20.79 12.64
CA ARG A 152 30.61 20.01 13.63
C ARG A 152 30.46 18.48 13.50
N ILE A 153 29.43 17.99 12.80
CA ILE A 153 29.26 16.55 12.58
C ILE A 153 30.28 16.03 11.57
N PHE A 154 30.61 16.82 10.54
CA PHE A 154 31.67 16.47 9.59
C PHE A 154 33.04 16.33 10.29
N GLU A 155 33.31 17.16 11.27
CA GLU A 155 34.51 17.06 12.10
C GLU A 155 34.50 15.79 12.95
N LYS A 156 33.35 15.40 13.46
CA LYS A 156 33.18 14.25 14.38
C LYS A 156 33.21 12.89 13.67
N ILE A 157 32.53 12.75 12.52
CA ILE A 157 32.41 11.46 11.81
C ILE A 157 33.20 11.41 10.51
N GLY A 158 33.88 12.50 10.13
CA GLY A 158 34.67 12.64 8.92
C GLY A 158 33.87 13.14 7.73
N TYR A 159 34.61 13.65 6.76
CA TYR A 159 34.08 14.17 5.49
C TYR A 159 33.67 13.05 4.53
N PHE A 160 33.17 13.39 3.33
CA PHE A 160 32.82 12.42 2.30
C PHE A 160 34.07 11.66 1.83
N LYS A 161 33.95 10.34 1.67
CA LYS A 161 35.06 9.48 1.23
C LYS A 161 35.25 9.58 -0.29
N LEU A 162 36.46 9.89 -0.75
CA LEU A 162 36.76 10.16 -2.16
C LEU A 162 36.65 8.94 -3.09
N HIS A 163 36.72 7.73 -2.53
CA HIS A 163 36.63 6.50 -3.34
C HIS A 163 35.17 6.06 -3.67
N TYR A 164 34.15 6.74 -3.16
CA TYR A 164 32.77 6.60 -3.61
C TYR A 164 32.51 7.56 -4.76
N LYS A 165 32.08 7.02 -5.90
CA LYS A 165 31.86 7.82 -7.12
C LYS A 165 30.48 8.45 -7.18
N ILE A 166 29.47 7.78 -6.58
CA ILE A 166 28.06 8.17 -6.71
C ILE A 166 27.36 8.24 -5.34
N THR A 167 27.62 7.30 -4.43
CA THR A 167 26.88 7.13 -3.18
C THR A 167 27.66 7.60 -1.95
N MET A 168 28.52 8.62 -2.09
CA MET A 168 29.26 9.18 -0.97
C MET A 168 28.35 9.80 0.10
N ASP A 169 27.22 10.38 -0.28
CA ASP A 169 26.17 10.90 0.58
C ASP A 169 25.49 9.77 1.37
N PHE A 170 25.18 8.66 0.71
CA PHE A 170 24.63 7.49 1.36
C PHE A 170 25.61 6.86 2.37
N GLU A 171 26.89 6.75 2.02
CA GLU A 171 27.93 6.26 2.91
C GLU A 171 28.04 7.16 4.16
N TRP A 172 28.00 8.48 3.96
CA TRP A 172 28.04 9.44 5.06
C TRP A 172 26.80 9.32 5.96
N VAL A 173 25.61 9.11 5.41
CA VAL A 173 24.37 8.81 6.16
C VAL A 173 24.49 7.49 6.92
N CYS A 174 25.17 6.47 6.38
CA CYS A 174 25.47 5.24 7.13
C CYS A 174 26.26 5.56 8.41
N ARG A 175 27.26 6.44 8.34
CA ARG A 175 28.01 6.89 9.53
C ARG A 175 27.15 7.69 10.49
N LEU A 176 26.23 8.54 10.01
CA LEU A 176 25.27 9.22 10.88
C LEU A 176 24.42 8.22 11.67
N GLN A 177 23.88 7.21 11.01
CA GLN A 177 23.05 6.20 11.68
C GLN A 177 23.84 5.34 12.68
N LYS A 178 25.04 4.91 12.29
CA LYS A 178 25.95 4.17 13.18
C LYS A 178 26.24 4.92 14.47
N ASN A 179 26.42 6.22 14.40
CA ASN A 179 26.71 7.09 15.55
C ASN A 179 25.44 7.61 16.26
N LYS A 180 24.25 7.17 15.84
CA LYS A 180 22.95 7.48 16.46
C LYS A 180 22.64 8.98 16.57
N PHE A 181 23.04 9.79 15.58
CA PHE A 181 22.69 11.20 15.54
C PHE A 181 21.18 11.39 15.36
N ILE A 182 20.65 12.48 15.93
CA ILE A 182 19.21 12.78 15.90
C ILE A 182 18.92 13.66 14.71
N GLY A 183 18.06 13.17 13.80
CA GLY A 183 17.47 13.94 12.71
C GLY A 183 16.05 14.39 13.04
N HIS A 184 15.65 15.54 12.52
CA HIS A 184 14.30 16.07 12.60
C HIS A 184 13.69 16.20 11.20
N TYR A 185 12.49 15.65 11.01
CA TYR A 185 11.73 15.83 9.78
C TYR A 185 10.90 17.11 9.86
N PHE A 186 11.12 17.98 8.90
CA PHE A 186 10.38 19.23 8.77
C PHE A 186 9.20 19.01 7.83
N ASP A 187 7.99 18.95 8.40
CA ASP A 187 6.75 18.69 7.67
C ASP A 187 6.25 19.97 6.99
N GLY A 188 5.92 19.88 5.70
CA GLY A 188 5.43 21.04 4.95
C GLY A 188 5.40 20.80 3.45
N GLU A 189 5.37 21.92 2.69
CA GLU A 189 5.53 21.87 1.24
C GLU A 189 6.97 21.49 0.86
N PRO A 190 7.17 20.84 -0.32
CA PRO A 190 8.51 20.48 -0.79
C PRO A 190 9.43 21.70 -0.86
N VAL A 191 10.62 21.59 -0.28
CA VAL A 191 11.53 22.72 -0.09
C VAL A 191 12.55 22.89 -1.21
N VAL A 192 12.86 21.81 -1.95
CA VAL A 192 13.82 21.80 -3.06
C VAL A 192 13.21 21.08 -4.26
N ARG A 193 13.46 21.61 -5.46
CA ARG A 193 13.25 20.90 -6.72
C ARG A 193 14.58 20.37 -7.22
N MET A 194 14.71 19.04 -7.27
CA MET A 194 15.87 18.33 -7.73
C MET A 194 15.82 18.10 -9.25
N ASP A 195 16.94 18.35 -9.92
CA ASP A 195 17.09 18.05 -11.34
C ASP A 195 17.38 16.54 -11.57
N GLY A 196 16.54 15.91 -12.39
CA GLY A 196 16.62 14.47 -12.72
C GLY A 196 17.71 14.05 -13.69
N GLY A 197 18.55 14.99 -14.15
CA GLY A 197 19.67 14.72 -15.07
C GLY A 197 20.96 14.17 -14.41
N GLY A 198 20.93 13.88 -13.11
CA GLY A 198 22.12 13.47 -12.35
C GLY A 198 22.67 12.07 -12.70
N VAL A 199 23.97 11.86 -12.45
CA VAL A 199 24.73 10.62 -12.75
C VAL A 199 24.13 9.37 -12.08
N SER A 200 23.51 9.51 -10.93
CA SER A 200 22.89 8.40 -10.17
C SER A 200 21.72 7.73 -10.89
N SER A 201 21.08 8.43 -11.83
CA SER A 201 19.95 7.87 -12.60
C SER A 201 20.36 6.92 -13.72
N THR A 202 21.62 7.00 -14.17
CA THR A 202 22.14 6.23 -15.32
C THR A 202 22.98 5.01 -14.92
N THR A 203 23.37 4.87 -13.66
CA THR A 203 24.35 3.87 -13.18
C THR A 203 23.84 3.08 -11.95
N GLU A 204 22.59 2.62 -11.99
CA GLU A 204 21.93 1.98 -10.85
C GLU A 204 22.65 0.74 -10.30
N GLN A 205 23.36 -0.02 -11.15
CA GLN A 205 24.20 -1.15 -10.70
C GLN A 205 25.34 -0.70 -9.79
N LEU A 206 26.03 0.39 -10.15
CA LEU A 206 27.11 0.94 -9.34
C LEU A 206 26.58 1.51 -8.03
N VAL A 207 25.42 2.18 -8.07
CA VAL A 207 24.71 2.66 -6.87
C VAL A 207 24.39 1.52 -5.90
N MET A 208 23.91 0.39 -6.39
CA MET A 208 23.61 -0.78 -5.56
C MET A 208 24.88 -1.38 -4.95
N TRP A 209 25.93 -1.52 -5.74
CA TRP A 209 27.20 -2.08 -5.29
C TRP A 209 27.88 -1.19 -4.24
N GLU A 210 27.96 0.11 -4.52
CA GLU A 210 28.50 1.08 -3.56
C GLU A 210 27.65 1.16 -2.28
N SER A 211 26.31 1.05 -2.38
CA SER A 211 25.43 1.01 -1.21
C SER A 211 25.69 -0.23 -0.35
N LEU A 212 25.88 -1.40 -0.96
CA LEU A 212 26.25 -2.62 -0.25
C LEU A 212 27.58 -2.48 0.47
N LYS A 213 28.57 -1.92 -0.24
CA LYS A 213 29.91 -1.63 0.30
C LYS A 213 29.85 -0.67 1.49
N ALA A 214 29.05 0.41 1.38
CA ALA A 214 28.86 1.39 2.45
C ALA A 214 28.25 0.76 3.70
N LEU A 215 27.26 -0.11 3.55
CA LEU A 215 26.66 -0.86 4.66
C LEU A 215 27.67 -1.83 5.31
N ALA A 216 28.47 -2.52 4.50
CA ALA A 216 29.51 -3.43 4.98
C ALA A 216 30.58 -2.71 5.79
N GLU A 217 31.17 -1.62 5.23
CA GLU A 217 32.20 -0.83 5.88
C GLU A 217 31.75 -0.19 7.20
N ASN A 218 30.44 0.08 7.33
CA ASN A 218 29.87 0.67 8.53
C ASN A 218 29.31 -0.36 9.52
N ASN A 219 29.44 -1.68 9.30
CA ASN A 219 28.89 -2.77 10.08
C ASN A 219 27.34 -2.70 10.20
N LEU A 220 26.66 -2.28 9.13
CA LEU A 220 25.21 -2.13 9.05
C LEU A 220 24.56 -3.23 8.19
N LEU A 221 25.28 -4.32 7.87
CA LEU A 221 24.73 -5.50 7.19
C LEU A 221 23.93 -6.35 8.21
N ASN A 222 22.76 -5.88 8.57
CA ASN A 222 21.79 -6.64 9.37
C ASN A 222 20.70 -7.25 8.46
N PRO A 223 19.90 -8.23 8.92
CA PRO A 223 18.86 -8.87 8.11
C PRO A 223 17.88 -7.89 7.45
N LYS A 224 17.59 -6.78 8.11
CA LYS A 224 16.68 -5.72 7.63
C LYS A 224 17.26 -4.98 6.43
N ASN A 225 18.55 -4.66 6.47
CA ASN A 225 19.25 -3.99 5.38
C ASN A 225 19.55 -4.94 4.21
N ILE A 226 19.88 -6.20 4.49
CA ILE A 226 20.07 -7.23 3.46
C ILE A 226 18.77 -7.44 2.70
N ALA A 227 17.63 -7.59 3.39
CA ALA A 227 16.32 -7.71 2.76
C ALA A 227 15.99 -6.51 1.85
N GLY A 228 16.33 -5.29 2.29
CA GLY A 228 16.15 -4.09 1.48
C GLY A 228 16.99 -4.07 0.19
N ILE A 229 18.23 -4.56 0.25
CA ILE A 229 19.10 -4.71 -0.94
C ILE A 229 18.52 -5.74 -1.91
N LEU A 230 18.10 -6.90 -1.39
CA LEU A 230 17.48 -7.95 -2.21
C LEU A 230 16.23 -7.45 -2.91
N GLU A 231 15.37 -6.71 -2.20
CA GLU A 231 14.19 -6.07 -2.79
C GLU A 231 14.54 -5.11 -3.94
N ARG A 232 15.53 -4.24 -3.75
CA ARG A 232 16.02 -3.35 -4.83
C ARG A 232 16.55 -4.14 -6.01
N SER A 233 17.29 -5.22 -5.77
CA SER A 233 17.85 -6.07 -6.82
C SER A 233 16.76 -6.73 -7.65
N VAL A 234 15.70 -7.23 -7.02
CA VAL A 234 14.54 -7.82 -7.70
C VAL A 234 13.79 -6.77 -8.55
N LEU A 235 13.57 -5.56 -8.01
CA LEU A 235 12.94 -4.47 -8.75
C LEU A 235 13.78 -4.03 -9.95
N TYR A 236 15.09 -3.98 -9.78
CA TYR A 236 16.05 -3.65 -10.85
C TYR A 236 16.05 -4.71 -11.96
N LEU A 237 16.10 -6.00 -11.60
CA LEU A 237 16.03 -7.10 -12.57
C LEU A 237 14.68 -7.11 -13.31
N GLY A 238 13.57 -6.87 -12.59
CA GLY A 238 12.25 -6.72 -13.20
C GLY A 238 12.20 -5.56 -14.20
N ARG A 239 12.86 -4.45 -13.90
CA ARG A 239 12.99 -3.31 -14.82
C ARG A 239 13.81 -3.68 -16.06
N ILE A 240 14.98 -4.28 -15.91
CA ILE A 240 15.80 -4.75 -17.05
C ILE A 240 15.00 -5.71 -17.91
N MET A 241 14.28 -6.65 -17.30
CA MET A 241 13.44 -7.59 -18.04
C MET A 241 12.36 -6.88 -18.87
N LEU A 242 11.70 -5.86 -18.32
CA LEU A 242 10.72 -5.06 -19.06
C LEU A 242 11.38 -4.24 -20.19
N GLU A 243 12.55 -3.69 -19.96
CA GLU A 243 13.34 -2.97 -20.97
C GLU A 243 13.79 -3.90 -22.11
N THR A 244 14.29 -5.10 -21.80
CA THR A 244 14.72 -6.09 -22.81
C THR A 244 13.56 -6.68 -23.61
N LEU A 245 12.37 -6.76 -23.01
CA LEU A 245 11.13 -7.18 -23.70
C LEU A 245 10.51 -6.05 -24.54
N GLY A 246 11.16 -4.88 -24.65
CA GLY A 246 10.63 -3.73 -25.38
C GLY A 246 9.43 -3.06 -24.72
N MET A 247 9.12 -3.40 -23.46
CA MET A 247 7.96 -2.89 -22.72
C MET A 247 8.21 -1.52 -22.09
N ASN A 248 8.94 -0.63 -22.77
CA ASN A 248 9.28 0.71 -22.29
C ASN A 248 8.06 1.58 -21.98
N LYS A 249 6.95 1.38 -22.71
CA LYS A 249 5.67 2.06 -22.42
C LYS A 249 5.08 1.64 -21.09
N THR A 250 5.17 0.35 -20.75
CA THR A 250 4.72 -0.22 -19.47
C THR A 250 5.58 0.31 -18.32
N LEU A 251 6.90 0.36 -18.52
CA LEU A 251 7.82 0.91 -17.54
C LEU A 251 7.56 2.41 -17.30
N GLY A 252 7.35 3.19 -18.36
CA GLY A 252 6.97 4.60 -18.27
C GLY A 252 5.61 4.81 -17.59
N TRP A 253 4.67 3.89 -17.82
CA TRP A 253 3.37 3.89 -17.15
C TRP A 253 3.50 3.53 -15.66
N LEU A 254 4.31 2.51 -15.30
CA LEU A 254 4.61 2.15 -13.90
C LEU A 254 5.27 3.30 -13.15
N LYS A 255 6.26 3.96 -13.76
CA LYS A 255 6.89 5.17 -13.21
C LYS A 255 5.84 6.28 -12.99
N ARG A 256 5.02 6.61 -13.99
CA ARG A 256 3.97 7.64 -13.90
C ARG A 256 2.93 7.30 -12.83
N LYS A 257 2.51 6.04 -12.73
CA LYS A 257 1.49 5.63 -11.77
C LYS A 257 1.99 5.59 -10.33
N LYS A 258 3.27 5.25 -10.10
CA LYS A 258 3.92 5.39 -8.80
C LYS A 258 3.80 6.84 -8.26
N HIS A 259 3.79 7.82 -9.16
CA HIS A 259 3.81 9.25 -8.85
C HIS A 259 2.46 9.96 -9.05
N ASN A 260 1.44 9.31 -9.62
CA ASN A 260 0.16 9.92 -10.02
C ASN A 260 -0.71 10.40 -8.82
N THR A 261 -0.49 9.89 -7.63
CA THR A 261 -1.17 10.35 -6.40
C THR A 261 -0.80 11.79 -6.04
N TYR A 262 0.35 12.27 -6.52
CA TYR A 262 0.89 13.61 -6.24
C TYR A 262 0.44 14.68 -7.23
N TRP A 263 0.13 14.31 -8.47
CA TRP A 263 -0.32 15.23 -9.52
C TRP A 263 -1.60 15.99 -9.17
N LYS A 264 -2.51 15.40 -8.39
CA LYS A 264 -3.71 16.09 -7.92
C LYS A 264 -3.42 17.24 -6.95
N ARG A 265 -2.32 17.16 -6.20
CA ARG A 265 -1.85 18.25 -5.32
C ARG A 265 -1.03 19.31 -6.06
N SER A 266 -0.17 18.89 -6.99
CA SER A 266 0.67 19.85 -7.76
C SER A 266 -0.12 20.68 -8.77
N SER A 267 -1.27 20.20 -9.26
CA SER A 267 -2.17 21.02 -10.09
C SER A 267 -2.79 22.21 -9.32
N ALA A 268 -2.88 22.12 -7.98
CA ALA A 268 -3.26 23.25 -7.12
C ALA A 268 -2.16 24.31 -7.00
N LEU A 269 -0.90 23.97 -7.34
CA LEU A 269 0.25 24.88 -7.34
C LEU A 269 0.47 25.60 -8.68
N GLY A 270 -0.49 25.55 -9.62
CA GLY A 270 -0.46 26.34 -10.87
C GLY A 270 0.43 25.78 -11.99
N LEU A 271 0.93 24.54 -11.86
CA LEU A 271 1.73 23.87 -12.89
C LEU A 271 0.81 23.16 -13.89
N LYS A 272 0.56 23.78 -15.05
CA LYS A 272 -0.26 23.21 -16.13
C LYS A 272 0.48 22.09 -16.85
N ASN A 273 -0.17 20.92 -16.96
CA ASN A 273 0.29 19.81 -17.80
C ASN A 273 -0.76 19.35 -18.80
N ASN A 274 -0.35 19.29 -20.05
CA ASN A 274 -1.07 18.64 -21.13
C ASN A 274 -0.62 17.19 -21.26
N PHE A 275 -1.50 16.24 -20.95
CA PHE A 275 -1.39 14.86 -21.43
C PHE A 275 -2.77 14.26 -21.63
N SER A 276 -3.22 14.26 -22.88
CA SER A 276 -4.30 13.42 -23.39
C SER A 276 -3.71 12.46 -24.44
N HIS A 277 -4.21 11.21 -24.37
CA HIS A 277 -4.13 10.14 -25.38
C HIS A 277 -2.84 9.33 -25.50
N ILE A 278 -2.99 8.04 -25.18
CA ILE A 278 -2.65 6.91 -26.07
C ILE A 278 -3.36 5.64 -25.56
N LYS A 279 -4.28 5.10 -26.37
CA LYS A 279 -4.77 3.72 -26.32
C LYS A 279 -3.89 2.89 -27.27
N THR A 280 -3.39 1.75 -26.83
CA THR A 280 -3.04 0.62 -27.71
C THR A 280 -3.01 -0.69 -26.92
N ARG A 281 -3.71 -1.69 -27.42
CA ARG A 281 -3.63 -3.10 -27.01
C ARG A 281 -2.36 -3.73 -27.60
N PRO A 282 -1.77 -4.73 -26.95
CA PRO A 282 -1.02 -5.77 -27.66
C PRO A 282 -1.66 -7.15 -27.46
N GLU A 283 -1.79 -7.84 -28.58
CA GLU A 283 -2.10 -9.27 -28.65
C GLU A 283 -0.82 -10.12 -28.63
N GLN A 284 -0.98 -11.32 -28.01
CA GLN A 284 -0.26 -12.59 -28.24
C GLN A 284 1.21 -12.69 -27.80
N ILE A 285 1.70 -13.81 -27.25
CA ILE A 285 1.71 -15.26 -27.63
C ILE A 285 2.21 -16.08 -26.43
N PHE A 286 1.57 -17.17 -26.04
CA PHE A 286 2.19 -18.28 -25.29
C PHE A 286 1.48 -19.60 -25.64
N PRO A 287 2.20 -20.73 -25.69
CA PRO A 287 1.63 -22.01 -26.09
C PRO A 287 0.90 -22.69 -24.92
N THR A 288 -0.24 -23.26 -25.27
CA THR A 288 -1.08 -24.10 -24.45
C THR A 288 -0.57 -25.55 -24.46
N THR A 289 -0.35 -26.13 -23.28
CA THR A 289 -0.73 -27.51 -22.96
C THR A 289 -0.54 -27.77 -21.47
N ALA A 290 -1.64 -27.98 -20.75
CA ALA A 290 -1.65 -28.58 -19.42
C ALA A 290 -2.26 -29.98 -19.53
N PRO A 291 -1.72 -30.99 -18.87
CA PRO A 291 -2.29 -32.33 -18.87
C PRO A 291 -3.50 -32.39 -17.94
N GLN A 292 -4.62 -32.91 -18.46
CA GLN A 292 -5.78 -33.29 -17.66
C GLN A 292 -5.50 -34.64 -17.01
N ASN A 293 -5.43 -34.71 -15.69
CA ASN A 293 -5.58 -35.97 -14.94
C ASN A 293 -6.37 -35.72 -13.66
N ARG A 294 -7.43 -36.50 -13.46
CA ARG A 294 -8.21 -36.60 -12.22
C ARG A 294 -7.40 -37.39 -11.19
N PHE A 295 -7.35 -36.91 -9.97
CA PHE A 295 -6.50 -37.43 -8.91
C PHE A 295 -7.33 -37.98 -7.73
N LEU A 296 -6.95 -39.19 -7.26
CA LEU A 296 -7.49 -39.85 -6.07
C LEU A 296 -6.60 -39.54 -4.86
N PHE A 297 -7.16 -38.99 -3.78
CA PHE A 297 -6.47 -38.32 -2.67
C PHE A 297 -5.84 -39.22 -1.61
N SER A 298 -5.85 -40.55 -1.72
CA SER A 298 -5.49 -41.41 -0.59
C SER A 298 -3.97 -41.45 -0.21
N GLN A 299 -3.09 -40.73 -0.93
CA GLN A 299 -1.65 -40.63 -0.63
C GLN A 299 -0.96 -39.30 -0.94
N LYS A 300 -1.69 -38.23 -1.31
CA LYS A 300 -1.08 -36.99 -1.78
C LYS A 300 -1.07 -35.90 -0.71
N ARG A 301 0.00 -35.07 -0.72
CA ARG A 301 0.20 -33.98 0.24
C ARG A 301 -0.23 -32.64 -0.35
N MET A 302 -1.10 -31.92 0.36
CA MET A 302 -1.56 -30.60 -0.03
C MET A 302 -0.81 -29.49 0.73
N GLY A 303 -0.34 -28.46 0.00
CA GLY A 303 0.16 -27.21 0.55
C GLY A 303 -0.93 -26.15 0.59
N LEU A 304 -1.06 -25.43 1.69
CA LEU A 304 -2.02 -24.35 1.88
C LEU A 304 -1.26 -23.03 2.07
N ASN A 305 -1.54 -22.04 1.21
CA ASN A 305 -0.93 -20.71 1.28
C ASN A 305 -1.67 -19.85 2.33
N GLY A 306 -1.16 -19.80 3.56
CA GLY A 306 -1.67 -19.03 4.68
C GLY A 306 -0.93 -17.70 4.93
N LEU A 307 -0.20 -17.18 3.96
CA LEU A 307 0.66 -15.99 4.13
C LEU A 307 -0.09 -14.67 4.41
N LEU A 308 -1.39 -14.59 4.09
CA LEU A 308 -2.23 -13.43 4.40
C LEU A 308 -3.00 -13.56 5.72
N ILE A 309 -2.83 -14.64 6.46
CA ILE A 309 -3.43 -14.76 7.79
C ILE A 309 -2.56 -13.99 8.78
N HIS A 310 -3.14 -13.02 9.49
CA HIS A 310 -2.45 -12.18 10.48
C HIS A 310 -3.42 -11.75 11.59
N ASP A 311 -2.86 -11.26 12.70
CA ASP A 311 -3.56 -10.95 13.97
C ASP A 311 -4.66 -9.87 13.89
N TYR A 312 -4.72 -9.11 12.80
CA TYR A 312 -5.80 -8.13 12.53
C TYR A 312 -6.60 -8.60 11.32
N PRO A 313 -7.67 -9.38 11.50
CA PRO A 313 -8.37 -10.03 10.41
C PRO A 313 -9.10 -9.01 9.53
N THR A 314 -8.63 -8.87 8.29
CA THR A 314 -9.40 -8.29 7.18
C THR A 314 -10.34 -9.36 6.63
N GLY A 315 -11.29 -9.00 5.76
CA GLY A 315 -12.18 -9.98 5.12
C GLY A 315 -11.43 -11.13 4.45
N LEU A 316 -10.34 -10.82 3.71
CA LEU A 316 -9.47 -11.81 3.08
C LEU A 316 -8.74 -12.71 4.08
N SER A 317 -8.20 -12.11 5.15
CA SER A 317 -7.51 -12.84 6.20
C SER A 317 -8.47 -13.79 6.94
N ARG A 318 -9.68 -13.33 7.26
CA ARG A 318 -10.72 -14.13 7.91
C ARG A 318 -11.18 -15.29 7.02
N TYR A 319 -11.46 -15.03 5.75
CA TYR A 319 -11.80 -16.07 4.78
C TYR A 319 -10.69 -17.14 4.73
N SER A 320 -9.44 -16.73 4.58
CA SER A 320 -8.29 -17.64 4.50
C SER A 320 -8.12 -18.46 5.77
N TYR A 321 -8.24 -17.84 6.95
CA TYR A 321 -8.13 -18.51 8.24
C TYR A 321 -9.24 -19.55 8.43
N GLU A 322 -10.50 -19.17 8.22
CA GLU A 322 -11.65 -20.06 8.42
C GLU A 322 -11.62 -21.28 7.48
N LEU A 323 -11.20 -21.05 6.24
CA LEU A 323 -11.10 -22.13 5.25
C LEU A 323 -9.91 -23.06 5.55
N ILE A 324 -8.71 -22.51 5.77
CA ILE A 324 -7.50 -23.31 6.04
C ILE A 324 -7.66 -24.12 7.32
N ARG A 325 -8.16 -23.52 8.39
CA ARG A 325 -8.40 -24.20 9.66
C ARG A 325 -9.28 -25.45 9.50
N ARG A 326 -10.38 -25.33 8.77
CA ARG A 326 -11.31 -26.44 8.52
C ARG A 326 -10.72 -27.50 7.60
N ILE A 327 -9.97 -27.11 6.57
CA ILE A 327 -9.26 -28.07 5.70
C ILE A 327 -8.24 -28.86 6.51
N LEU A 328 -7.43 -28.19 7.34
CA LEU A 328 -6.44 -28.84 8.23
C LEU A 328 -7.11 -29.84 9.20
N THR A 329 -8.31 -29.51 9.69
CA THR A 329 -9.08 -30.38 10.59
C THR A 329 -9.59 -31.62 9.86
N GLN A 330 -10.04 -31.49 8.61
CA GLN A 330 -10.57 -32.62 7.82
C GLN A 330 -9.48 -33.54 7.26
N LEU A 331 -8.37 -32.96 6.78
CA LEU A 331 -7.29 -33.66 6.10
C LEU A 331 -6.06 -33.89 7.01
N LYS A 332 -6.31 -34.35 8.24
CA LYS A 332 -5.22 -34.61 9.20
C LYS A 332 -4.09 -35.49 8.62
N GLY A 333 -2.86 -34.95 8.63
CA GLY A 333 -1.64 -35.66 8.23
C GLY A 333 -1.28 -35.61 6.73
N SER A 334 -2.19 -35.17 5.86
CA SER A 334 -1.92 -35.03 4.41
C SER A 334 -1.83 -33.56 3.92
N THR A 335 -1.85 -32.58 4.84
CA THR A 335 -1.79 -31.18 4.55
C THR A 335 -0.69 -30.48 5.29
N ILE A 336 -0.15 -29.40 4.70
CA ILE A 336 0.78 -28.49 5.35
C ILE A 336 0.40 -27.05 5.03
N ALA A 337 0.18 -26.23 6.07
CA ALA A 337 -0.10 -24.79 5.90
C ALA A 337 1.18 -23.97 6.09
N TYR A 338 1.47 -23.14 5.11
CA TYR A 338 2.56 -22.14 5.14
C TYR A 338 2.02 -20.83 5.68
N SER A 339 2.26 -20.55 6.95
CA SER A 339 1.69 -19.36 7.60
C SER A 339 2.69 -18.61 8.46
N THR A 340 2.43 -17.30 8.63
CA THR A 340 3.13 -16.45 9.59
C THR A 340 2.29 -16.18 10.84
N SER A 341 1.02 -16.65 10.87
CA SER A 341 0.10 -16.43 11.99
C SER A 341 0.45 -17.32 13.18
N PRO A 342 0.79 -16.75 14.35
CA PRO A 342 1.00 -17.50 15.57
C PRO A 342 -0.25 -18.27 16.02
N GLU A 343 -1.44 -17.72 15.79
CA GLU A 343 -2.72 -18.33 16.14
C GLU A 343 -2.92 -19.64 15.36
N LEU A 344 -2.80 -19.61 14.03
CA LEU A 344 -2.94 -20.81 13.20
C LEU A 344 -1.85 -21.84 13.52
N ILE A 345 -0.60 -21.41 13.76
CA ILE A 345 0.50 -22.29 14.10
C ILE A 345 0.30 -22.94 15.48
N GLY A 346 -0.24 -22.18 16.45
CA GLY A 346 -0.51 -22.69 17.80
C GLY A 346 -1.71 -23.63 17.90
N GLU A 347 -2.67 -23.52 16.98
CA GLU A 347 -3.87 -24.38 16.94
C GLU A 347 -3.57 -25.79 16.38
N PHE A 348 -2.53 -25.92 15.53
CA PHE A 348 -2.22 -27.19 14.84
C PHE A 348 -0.78 -27.66 15.11
N PRO A 349 -0.53 -29.00 15.09
CA PRO A 349 0.81 -29.55 15.27
C PRO A 349 1.82 -29.09 14.22
N GLU A 350 3.10 -29.01 14.56
CA GLU A 350 4.20 -28.64 13.65
C GLU A 350 4.28 -29.53 12.39
N SER A 351 3.73 -30.74 12.42
CA SER A 351 3.66 -31.64 11.25
C SER A 351 2.67 -31.14 10.18
N THR A 352 1.74 -30.26 10.54
CA THR A 352 0.68 -29.73 9.66
C THR A 352 0.82 -28.24 9.39
N THR A 353 1.71 -27.55 10.10
CA THR A 353 2.02 -26.13 9.89
C THR A 353 3.53 -25.93 9.72
N SER A 354 3.92 -25.16 8.72
CA SER A 354 5.29 -24.73 8.51
C SER A 354 5.37 -23.23 8.77
N SER A 355 6.13 -22.85 9.79
CA SER A 355 6.41 -21.45 10.05
C SER A 355 7.29 -20.89 8.94
N VAL A 356 6.76 -19.91 8.24
CA VAL A 356 7.49 -19.15 7.24
C VAL A 356 8.18 -17.99 7.94
N PRO A 357 9.38 -17.54 7.48
CA PRO A 357 10.03 -16.38 8.07
C PRO A 357 9.04 -15.23 8.20
N ALA A 358 8.83 -14.76 9.43
CA ALA A 358 7.88 -13.71 9.74
C ALA A 358 8.21 -12.45 8.94
N PHE A 359 7.47 -12.19 7.91
CA PHE A 359 7.47 -10.90 7.25
C PHE A 359 6.66 -9.97 8.15
N HIS A 360 7.33 -9.19 9.00
CA HIS A 360 6.67 -8.28 9.90
C HIS A 360 5.77 -7.34 9.14
N TYR A 361 4.46 -7.49 9.33
CA TYR A 361 3.47 -6.57 8.83
C TYR A 361 3.49 -5.26 9.64
N PRO A 362 3.54 -4.12 9.01
CA PRO A 362 2.33 -3.40 8.60
C PRO A 362 2.10 -3.59 7.10
N ALA A 363 0.84 -3.65 6.70
CA ALA A 363 0.39 -3.82 5.32
C ALA A 363 0.80 -2.61 4.44
N ASN A 364 2.10 -2.44 4.21
CA ASN A 364 2.65 -1.47 3.28
C ASN A 364 3.11 -2.19 2.00
N PHE A 365 3.31 -1.43 0.94
CA PHE A 365 3.77 -1.92 -0.38
C PHE A 365 4.99 -2.85 -0.30
N ARG A 366 5.81 -2.64 0.66
CA ARG A 366 7.07 -3.34 0.91
C ARG A 366 6.87 -4.79 1.34
N SER A 367 5.99 -5.00 2.32
CA SER A 367 5.66 -6.35 2.79
C SER A 367 4.99 -7.14 1.69
N ASN A 368 4.12 -6.52 0.87
CA ASN A 368 3.46 -7.16 -0.25
C ASN A 368 4.44 -7.57 -1.36
N SER A 369 5.40 -6.70 -1.74
CA SER A 369 6.40 -7.05 -2.76
C SER A 369 7.35 -8.16 -2.29
N ILE A 370 7.76 -8.13 -1.01
CA ILE A 370 8.59 -9.19 -0.43
C ILE A 370 7.80 -10.50 -0.35
N ARG A 371 6.55 -10.45 0.07
CA ARG A 371 5.67 -11.61 0.14
C ARG A 371 5.43 -12.22 -1.24
N LEU A 372 5.06 -11.43 -2.23
CA LEU A 372 4.91 -11.89 -3.62
C LEU A 372 6.21 -12.48 -4.18
N SER A 373 7.37 -11.89 -3.88
CA SER A 373 8.67 -12.44 -4.28
C SER A 373 8.96 -13.75 -3.56
N TRP A 374 8.61 -13.84 -2.27
CA TRP A 374 8.77 -15.05 -1.50
C TRP A 374 7.86 -16.17 -2.02
N GLU A 375 6.63 -15.89 -2.41
CA GLU A 375 5.73 -16.85 -3.06
C GLU A 375 6.33 -17.47 -4.32
N GLN A 376 7.04 -16.65 -5.13
CA GLN A 376 7.65 -17.16 -6.36
C GLN A 376 8.87 -18.08 -6.12
N ILE A 377 9.60 -17.87 -5.04
CA ILE A 377 10.87 -18.58 -4.74
C ILE A 377 10.74 -19.46 -3.50
N GLY A 378 10.39 -18.86 -2.37
CA GLY A 378 10.37 -19.52 -1.06
C GLY A 378 9.23 -20.53 -0.93
N LEU A 379 8.00 -20.16 -1.31
CA LEU A 379 6.85 -21.07 -1.29
C LEU A 379 7.07 -22.24 -2.25
N ARG A 380 7.60 -21.97 -3.44
CA ARG A 380 7.98 -23.02 -4.40
C ARG A 380 8.98 -24.00 -3.82
N TYR A 381 10.04 -23.49 -3.18
CA TYR A 381 11.06 -24.32 -2.54
C TYR A 381 10.47 -25.10 -1.35
N ALA A 382 9.63 -24.50 -0.53
CA ALA A 382 8.96 -25.14 0.58
C ALA A 382 8.05 -26.29 0.10
N CYS A 383 7.22 -26.06 -0.92
CA CYS A 383 6.40 -27.09 -1.54
C CYS A 383 7.25 -28.27 -2.07
N PHE A 384 8.37 -27.98 -2.73
CA PHE A 384 9.30 -29.01 -3.21
C PHE A 384 9.92 -29.80 -2.05
N LYS A 385 10.45 -29.11 -1.02
CA LYS A 385 11.06 -29.72 0.16
C LYS A 385 10.08 -30.63 0.91
N ASP A 386 8.83 -30.20 1.03
CA ASP A 386 7.80 -30.90 1.79
C ASP A 386 7.02 -31.91 0.94
N ASN A 387 7.44 -32.16 -0.32
CA ASN A 387 6.80 -33.06 -1.27
C ASN A 387 5.30 -32.81 -1.43
N VAL A 388 4.96 -31.53 -1.69
CA VAL A 388 3.58 -31.10 -1.93
C VAL A 388 3.16 -31.44 -3.36
N ASP A 389 2.01 -32.11 -3.51
CA ASP A 389 1.45 -32.56 -4.79
C ASP A 389 0.44 -31.54 -5.38
N LEU A 390 -0.20 -30.75 -4.53
CA LEU A 390 -1.17 -29.70 -4.90
C LEU A 390 -0.99 -28.49 -3.98
N LEU A 391 -0.89 -27.29 -4.55
CA LEU A 391 -0.90 -26.03 -3.81
C LEU A 391 -2.27 -25.38 -3.92
N TYR A 392 -2.89 -25.05 -2.79
CA TYR A 392 -4.08 -24.21 -2.73
C TYR A 392 -3.76 -22.85 -2.11
N SER A 393 -4.15 -21.80 -2.79
CA SER A 393 -4.06 -20.41 -2.32
C SER A 393 -5.47 -19.80 -2.17
N PRO A 394 -5.94 -19.51 -0.95
CA PRO A 394 -7.27 -18.95 -0.72
C PRO A 394 -7.37 -17.47 -1.10
N ILE A 395 -6.44 -16.98 -1.91
CA ILE A 395 -6.34 -15.61 -2.39
C ILE A 395 -5.98 -15.58 -3.88
N ALA A 396 -6.13 -14.41 -4.50
CA ALA A 396 -5.80 -14.17 -5.91
C ALA A 396 -4.28 -14.06 -6.16
N GLU A 397 -3.49 -14.80 -5.40
CA GLU A 397 -2.02 -14.85 -5.50
C GLU A 397 -1.57 -16.31 -5.59
N GLY A 398 -0.45 -16.53 -6.29
CA GLY A 398 0.09 -17.86 -6.48
C GLY A 398 1.39 -17.83 -7.30
N ILE A 399 1.93 -19.01 -7.56
CA ILE A 399 3.15 -19.19 -8.33
C ILE A 399 2.85 -18.97 -9.83
N LEU A 400 3.59 -18.09 -10.50
CA LEU A 400 3.39 -17.72 -11.91
C LEU A 400 3.54 -18.90 -12.87
N PHE A 401 4.54 -19.74 -12.64
CA PHE A 401 4.82 -20.94 -13.45
C PHE A 401 4.95 -22.13 -12.52
N PRO A 402 3.83 -22.63 -11.95
CA PRO A 402 3.87 -23.70 -10.99
C PRO A 402 4.34 -25.00 -11.66
N GLN A 403 5.20 -25.75 -10.95
CA GLN A 403 5.65 -27.10 -11.37
C GLN A 403 4.80 -28.21 -10.75
N LEU A 404 3.81 -27.84 -9.96
CA LEU A 404 2.80 -28.69 -9.34
C LEU A 404 1.42 -28.11 -9.63
N PRO A 405 0.36 -28.91 -9.60
CA PRO A 405 -1.01 -28.41 -9.67
C PRO A 405 -1.24 -27.29 -8.63
N GLN A 406 -1.88 -26.20 -9.06
CA GLN A 406 -2.19 -25.03 -8.24
C GLN A 406 -3.64 -24.65 -8.42
N ILE A 407 -4.29 -24.32 -7.31
CA ILE A 407 -5.64 -23.74 -7.27
C ILE A 407 -5.55 -22.43 -6.49
N ILE A 408 -6.19 -21.39 -6.99
CA ILE A 408 -6.25 -20.06 -6.35
C ILE A 408 -7.69 -19.62 -6.15
N THR A 409 -7.93 -18.66 -5.26
CA THR A 409 -9.25 -18.01 -5.08
C THR A 409 -9.19 -16.55 -5.49
N VAL A 410 -10.08 -16.13 -6.38
CA VAL A 410 -10.29 -14.72 -6.75
C VAL A 410 -11.49 -14.19 -5.97
N HIS A 411 -11.25 -13.18 -5.13
CA HIS A 411 -12.31 -12.56 -4.32
C HIS A 411 -13.02 -11.45 -5.04
N ASP A 412 -12.27 -10.60 -5.73
CA ASP A 412 -12.78 -9.45 -6.45
C ASP A 412 -11.75 -8.93 -7.47
N LEU A 413 -12.17 -7.96 -8.27
CA LEU A 413 -11.30 -7.18 -9.15
C LEU A 413 -11.28 -5.69 -8.74
N LEU A 414 -11.43 -5.39 -7.45
CA LEU A 414 -11.49 -4.05 -6.87
C LEU A 414 -10.41 -3.07 -7.38
N PRO A 415 -9.14 -3.49 -7.62
CA PRO A 415 -8.13 -2.59 -8.15
C PRO A 415 -8.46 -1.97 -9.51
N PHE A 416 -9.30 -2.60 -10.32
CA PHE A 416 -9.74 -2.04 -11.60
C PHE A 416 -10.87 -1.03 -11.44
N HIS A 417 -11.79 -1.26 -10.51
CA HIS A 417 -12.90 -0.34 -10.23
C HIS A 417 -12.44 0.90 -9.46
N TYR A 418 -11.50 0.71 -8.53
CA TYR A 418 -10.98 1.79 -7.67
C TYR A 418 -9.45 1.90 -7.73
N PRO A 419 -8.88 2.19 -8.92
CA PRO A 419 -7.43 2.23 -9.12
C PRO A 419 -6.73 3.31 -8.29
N SER A 420 -7.44 4.37 -7.90
CA SER A 420 -6.90 5.42 -7.03
C SER A 420 -6.73 4.97 -5.58
N LEU A 421 -7.53 4.02 -5.11
CA LEU A 421 -7.42 3.45 -3.76
C LEU A 421 -6.32 2.38 -3.69
N LEU A 422 -6.19 1.59 -4.75
CA LEU A 422 -5.29 0.44 -4.82
C LEU A 422 -4.30 0.53 -6.01
N PRO A 423 -3.62 1.67 -6.22
CA PRO A 423 -2.83 1.90 -7.45
C PRO A 423 -1.69 0.90 -7.62
N ARG A 424 -1.23 0.30 -6.51
CA ARG A 424 -0.11 -0.64 -6.49
C ARG A 424 -0.52 -2.06 -6.90
N TRP A 425 -1.82 -2.38 -6.77
CA TRP A 425 -2.36 -3.68 -7.15
C TRP A 425 -2.80 -3.75 -8.61
N VAL A 426 -3.09 -2.61 -9.25
CA VAL A 426 -3.51 -2.60 -10.66
C VAL A 426 -2.52 -3.31 -11.57
N PRO A 427 -1.17 -3.10 -11.50
CA PRO A 427 -0.23 -3.85 -12.33
C PRO A 427 -0.23 -5.36 -12.05
N TYR A 428 -0.44 -5.76 -10.80
CA TYR A 428 -0.56 -7.17 -10.47
C TYR A 428 -1.79 -7.79 -11.16
N TYR A 429 -2.94 -7.17 -11.01
CA TYR A 429 -4.19 -7.63 -11.62
C TYR A 429 -4.17 -7.54 -13.14
N GLU A 430 -3.49 -6.56 -13.73
CA GLU A 430 -3.40 -6.39 -15.18
C GLU A 430 -2.49 -7.44 -15.86
N TYR A 431 -1.33 -7.75 -15.24
CA TYR A 431 -0.27 -8.53 -15.90
C TYR A 431 0.02 -9.87 -15.24
N PHE A 432 -0.02 -9.94 -13.92
CA PHE A 432 0.39 -11.14 -13.17
C PHE A 432 -0.79 -12.08 -12.93
N LEU A 433 -1.91 -11.58 -12.45
CA LEU A 433 -3.07 -12.40 -12.15
C LEU A 433 -3.55 -13.24 -13.35
N PRO A 434 -3.69 -12.73 -14.58
CA PRO A 434 -4.05 -13.57 -15.71
C PRO A 434 -3.03 -14.69 -16.00
N ALA A 435 -1.73 -14.47 -15.75
CA ALA A 435 -0.71 -15.50 -15.87
C ALA A 435 -0.83 -16.55 -14.77
N VAL A 436 -1.09 -16.14 -13.52
CA VAL A 436 -1.36 -17.05 -12.40
C VAL A 436 -2.62 -17.88 -12.66
N ILE A 437 -3.72 -17.25 -13.12
CA ILE A 437 -4.94 -17.95 -13.52
C ILE A 437 -4.66 -18.97 -14.61
N LYS A 438 -3.91 -18.62 -15.65
CA LYS A 438 -3.54 -19.55 -16.74
C LYS A 438 -2.73 -20.73 -16.24
N GLY A 439 -1.78 -20.49 -15.32
CA GLY A 439 -0.95 -21.53 -14.72
C GLY A 439 -1.67 -22.41 -13.69
N SER A 440 -2.81 -21.98 -13.17
CA SER A 440 -3.59 -22.74 -12.18
C SER A 440 -4.43 -23.84 -12.85
N THR A 441 -4.63 -24.95 -12.17
CA THR A 441 -5.48 -26.06 -12.60
C THR A 441 -6.96 -25.67 -12.55
N ALA A 442 -7.35 -25.00 -11.49
CA ALA A 442 -8.67 -24.41 -11.33
C ALA A 442 -8.56 -23.07 -10.56
N VAL A 443 -9.59 -22.26 -10.66
CA VAL A 443 -9.72 -20.97 -9.98
C VAL A 443 -11.08 -20.91 -9.31
N VAL A 444 -11.08 -20.71 -8.01
CA VAL A 444 -12.30 -20.47 -7.24
C VAL A 444 -12.66 -18.98 -7.36
N CYS A 445 -13.90 -18.68 -7.71
CA CYS A 445 -14.51 -17.37 -7.62
C CYS A 445 -15.51 -17.37 -6.47
N VAL A 446 -15.48 -16.37 -5.60
CA VAL A 446 -16.32 -16.35 -4.38
C VAL A 446 -17.79 -16.04 -4.66
N SER A 447 -18.11 -15.61 -5.89
CA SER A 447 -19.47 -15.37 -6.37
C SER A 447 -19.56 -15.54 -7.88
N GLU A 448 -20.77 -15.69 -8.40
CA GLU A 448 -21.03 -15.70 -9.85
C GLU A 448 -20.67 -14.35 -10.47
N PHE A 449 -20.93 -13.25 -9.74
CA PHE A 449 -20.51 -11.92 -10.16
C PHE A 449 -19.00 -11.86 -10.40
N THR A 450 -18.19 -12.33 -9.42
CA THR A 450 -16.71 -12.35 -9.58
C THR A 450 -16.28 -13.24 -10.74
N ARG A 451 -16.96 -14.37 -10.99
CA ARG A 451 -16.69 -15.25 -12.12
C ARG A 451 -16.88 -14.52 -13.45
N GLN A 452 -18.00 -13.82 -13.61
CA GLN A 452 -18.32 -13.05 -14.81
C GLN A 452 -17.30 -11.92 -15.03
N GLU A 453 -16.94 -11.16 -14.00
CA GLU A 453 -15.91 -10.14 -14.12
C GLU A 453 -14.55 -10.68 -14.57
N VAL A 454 -14.14 -11.86 -14.07
CA VAL A 454 -12.90 -12.52 -14.50
C VAL A 454 -12.96 -12.88 -15.98
N LEU A 455 -14.10 -13.41 -16.47
CA LEU A 455 -14.29 -13.74 -17.89
C LEU A 455 -14.27 -12.50 -18.77
N GLU A 456 -14.96 -11.45 -18.37
CA GLU A 456 -15.01 -10.18 -19.12
C GLU A 456 -13.64 -9.49 -19.17
N ARG A 457 -12.93 -9.50 -18.05
CA ARG A 457 -11.63 -8.83 -17.94
C ARG A 457 -10.51 -9.58 -18.62
N TYR A 458 -10.55 -10.91 -18.62
CA TYR A 458 -9.54 -11.79 -19.17
C TYR A 458 -10.11 -12.77 -20.21
N PRO A 459 -10.45 -12.32 -21.42
CA PRO A 459 -11.13 -13.14 -22.43
C PRO A 459 -10.37 -14.39 -22.87
N SER A 460 -9.09 -14.50 -22.52
CA SER A 460 -8.25 -15.67 -22.79
C SER A 460 -8.39 -16.80 -21.74
N ILE A 461 -9.17 -16.58 -20.69
CA ILE A 461 -9.46 -17.57 -19.64
C ILE A 461 -10.74 -18.30 -20.02
N THR A 462 -10.72 -19.63 -19.94
CA THR A 462 -11.89 -20.45 -20.23
C THR A 462 -12.81 -20.61 -19.03
N GLU A 463 -14.10 -20.68 -19.28
CA GLU A 463 -15.14 -20.78 -18.26
C GLU A 463 -14.99 -22.03 -17.39
N GLU A 464 -14.59 -23.16 -17.99
CA GLU A 464 -14.45 -24.46 -17.28
C GLU A 464 -13.41 -24.37 -16.15
N LYS A 465 -12.43 -23.45 -16.25
CA LYS A 465 -11.40 -23.24 -15.25
C LYS A 465 -11.92 -22.55 -13.99
N LEU A 466 -12.99 -21.76 -14.11
CA LEU A 466 -13.57 -20.96 -13.04
C LEU A 466 -14.68 -21.73 -12.33
N LYS A 467 -14.56 -21.87 -11.01
CA LYS A 467 -15.53 -22.56 -10.16
C LYS A 467 -16.08 -21.60 -9.11
N VAL A 468 -17.40 -21.47 -9.04
CA VAL A 468 -18.03 -20.63 -8.01
C VAL A 468 -18.17 -21.43 -6.73
N ILE A 469 -17.48 -20.97 -5.69
CA ILE A 469 -17.59 -21.52 -4.34
C ILE A 469 -17.73 -20.34 -3.38
N HIS A 470 -18.95 -20.16 -2.86
CA HIS A 470 -19.25 -19.11 -1.90
C HIS A 470 -18.45 -19.30 -0.61
N GLY A 471 -18.10 -18.18 0.03
CA GLY A 471 -17.61 -18.18 1.40
C GLY A 471 -18.70 -18.65 2.38
N GLY A 472 -18.34 -18.71 3.66
CA GLY A 472 -19.25 -19.19 4.69
C GLY A 472 -19.40 -18.22 5.86
N VAL A 473 -20.39 -18.49 6.69
CA VAL A 473 -20.57 -17.90 8.01
C VAL A 473 -20.45 -18.97 9.10
N ASP A 474 -19.85 -18.61 10.22
CA ASP A 474 -19.73 -19.49 11.39
C ASP A 474 -21.02 -19.36 12.24
N LEU A 475 -21.94 -20.32 12.08
CA LEU A 475 -23.22 -20.30 12.76
C LEU A 475 -23.13 -20.66 14.26
N GLU A 476 -22.00 -21.21 14.74
CA GLU A 476 -21.75 -21.38 16.18
C GLU A 476 -21.39 -20.06 16.85
N ARG A 477 -20.87 -19.12 16.08
CA ARG A 477 -20.49 -17.79 16.52
C ARG A 477 -21.57 -16.74 16.20
N PHE A 478 -22.10 -16.72 14.97
CA PHE A 478 -23.13 -15.78 14.51
C PHE A 478 -24.49 -16.42 14.59
N TYR A 479 -25.25 -16.05 15.63
CA TYR A 479 -26.62 -16.44 15.85
C TYR A 479 -27.31 -15.35 16.68
N PRO A 480 -28.66 -15.31 16.74
CA PRO A 480 -29.35 -14.29 17.49
C PRO A 480 -28.98 -14.30 18.99
N ARG A 481 -28.53 -13.16 19.51
CA ARG A 481 -28.06 -12.96 20.87
C ARG A 481 -29.10 -12.22 21.71
N SER A 482 -28.96 -12.29 23.05
CA SER A 482 -29.75 -11.50 23.98
C SER A 482 -29.52 -10.00 23.81
N GLN A 483 -30.56 -9.21 23.97
CA GLN A 483 -30.55 -7.75 23.87
C GLN A 483 -29.91 -7.10 25.10
N GLY A 484 -29.36 -5.91 24.93
CA GLY A 484 -28.96 -5.00 26.01
C GLY A 484 -27.47 -4.80 26.20
N ILE A 485 -26.60 -5.73 25.72
CA ILE A 485 -25.14 -5.65 25.93
C ILE A 485 -24.53 -4.45 25.18
N ILE A 486 -24.96 -4.22 23.95
CA ILE A 486 -24.43 -3.14 23.11
C ILE A 486 -25.04 -1.80 23.55
N SER A 487 -26.33 -1.76 23.83
CA SER A 487 -26.99 -0.55 24.29
C SER A 487 -26.43 -0.04 25.63
N GLU A 488 -26.08 -0.93 26.55
CA GLU A 488 -25.42 -0.54 27.82
C GLU A 488 -23.98 -0.10 27.63
N ARG A 489 -23.25 -0.78 26.75
CA ARG A 489 -21.81 -0.53 26.57
C ARG A 489 -21.50 0.75 25.79
N TYR A 490 -22.30 1.06 24.77
CA TYR A 490 -22.05 2.15 23.82
C TYR A 490 -23.09 3.28 23.92
N ASP A 491 -24.07 3.17 24.84
CA ASP A 491 -25.18 4.14 25.03
C ASP A 491 -25.93 4.43 23.71
N ILE A 492 -26.23 3.36 22.96
CA ILE A 492 -26.98 3.44 21.69
C ILE A 492 -28.26 2.59 21.77
N LYS A 493 -29.34 3.12 21.18
CA LYS A 493 -30.64 2.41 21.11
C LYS A 493 -31.22 2.66 19.71
N GLU A 494 -31.91 1.65 19.16
CA GLU A 494 -32.58 1.77 17.86
C GLU A 494 -31.64 2.35 16.77
N TYR A 495 -30.65 1.57 16.37
CA TYR A 495 -29.66 2.00 15.42
C TYR A 495 -29.64 1.16 14.12
N LEU A 496 -29.38 1.82 13.00
CA LEU A 496 -28.87 1.17 11.81
C LEU A 496 -27.39 0.84 12.02
N LEU A 497 -26.95 -0.30 11.56
CA LEU A 497 -25.58 -0.74 11.69
C LEU A 497 -24.87 -0.79 10.32
N CYS A 498 -23.69 -0.23 10.24
CA CYS A 498 -22.75 -0.43 9.14
C CYS A 498 -21.44 -1.03 9.68
N VAL A 499 -20.96 -2.13 9.10
CA VAL A 499 -19.74 -2.83 9.53
C VAL A 499 -18.74 -2.92 8.38
N GLY A 500 -17.48 -2.66 8.71
CA GLY A 500 -16.35 -2.83 7.81
C GLY A 500 -15.41 -1.63 7.77
N GLU A 501 -14.32 -1.78 7.00
CA GLU A 501 -13.36 -0.69 6.79
C GLU A 501 -14.03 0.44 5.98
N VAL A 502 -14.04 1.65 6.53
CA VAL A 502 -14.68 2.80 5.88
C VAL A 502 -13.83 3.29 4.73
N ARG A 503 -14.26 2.95 3.51
CA ARG A 503 -13.65 3.33 2.23
C ARG A 503 -14.68 4.03 1.33
N PRO A 504 -14.25 4.84 0.36
CA PRO A 504 -15.19 5.55 -0.53
C PRO A 504 -16.21 4.63 -1.23
N TYR A 505 -15.82 3.43 -1.65
CA TYR A 505 -16.72 2.49 -2.31
C TYR A 505 -17.76 1.88 -1.37
N LYS A 506 -17.61 2.02 -0.04
CA LYS A 506 -18.62 1.66 0.97
C LYS A 506 -19.76 2.68 1.05
N ASN A 507 -19.65 3.82 0.36
CA ASN A 507 -20.72 4.75 0.05
C ASN A 507 -21.49 5.32 1.26
N LEU A 508 -20.79 5.56 2.37
CA LEU A 508 -21.42 6.14 3.58
C LEU A 508 -21.92 7.57 3.35
N GLU A 509 -21.34 8.31 2.40
CA GLU A 509 -21.79 9.65 2.03
C GLU A 509 -23.26 9.65 1.63
N ASN A 510 -23.70 8.66 0.84
CA ASN A 510 -25.10 8.58 0.40
C ASN A 510 -26.02 8.07 1.53
N VAL A 511 -25.52 7.24 2.46
CA VAL A 511 -26.29 6.89 3.67
C VAL A 511 -26.57 8.14 4.50
N PHE A 512 -25.59 9.03 4.67
CA PHE A 512 -25.78 10.28 5.42
C PHE A 512 -26.85 11.17 4.77
N ARG A 513 -26.83 11.31 3.42
CA ARG A 513 -27.86 12.06 2.68
C ARG A 513 -29.24 11.39 2.78
N ALA A 514 -29.31 10.06 2.77
CA ALA A 514 -30.56 9.35 2.96
C ALA A 514 -31.12 9.53 4.39
N LEU A 515 -30.25 9.57 5.41
CA LEU A 515 -30.65 9.86 6.78
C LEU A 515 -31.18 11.29 6.98
N GLU A 516 -30.68 12.27 6.22
CA GLU A 516 -31.24 13.62 6.19
C GLU A 516 -32.70 13.60 5.74
N LEU A 517 -33.07 12.74 4.78
CA LEU A 517 -34.45 12.57 4.32
C LEU A 517 -35.32 11.75 5.29
N CYS A 518 -34.76 11.27 6.40
CA CYS A 518 -35.40 10.50 7.45
C CYS A 518 -35.19 11.20 8.81
N PRO A 519 -35.78 12.38 9.09
CA PRO A 519 -35.46 13.16 10.29
C PRO A 519 -35.75 12.43 11.60
N ASP A 520 -36.84 11.63 11.64
CA ASP A 520 -37.23 10.83 12.80
C ASP A 520 -36.61 9.41 12.79
N GLY A 521 -35.67 9.15 11.91
CA GLY A 521 -35.01 7.86 11.75
C GLY A 521 -34.01 7.56 12.87
N PRO A 522 -33.54 6.30 12.96
CA PRO A 522 -32.62 5.85 14.01
C PRO A 522 -31.22 6.46 13.89
N GLN A 523 -30.40 6.22 14.90
CA GLN A 523 -28.96 6.50 14.83
C GLN A 523 -28.29 5.57 13.81
N LEU A 524 -27.13 5.98 13.26
CA LEU A 524 -26.27 5.14 12.45
C LEU A 524 -25.00 4.81 13.23
N ALA A 525 -24.86 3.56 13.63
CA ALA A 525 -23.67 3.03 14.27
C ALA A 525 -22.71 2.48 13.21
N ILE A 526 -21.47 2.96 13.21
CA ILE A 526 -20.44 2.60 12.23
C ILE A 526 -19.32 1.89 12.96
N SER A 527 -19.15 0.59 12.70
CA SER A 527 -18.10 -0.25 13.25
C SER A 527 -17.05 -0.58 12.19
N GLY A 528 -15.79 -0.33 12.52
CA GLY A 528 -14.65 -0.66 11.67
C GLY A 528 -13.58 0.42 11.66
N LYS A 529 -12.49 0.12 10.96
CA LYS A 529 -11.35 1.04 10.84
C LYS A 529 -11.68 2.19 9.89
N ILE A 530 -11.40 3.42 10.32
CA ILE A 530 -11.63 4.63 9.53
C ILE A 530 -10.30 5.35 9.34
N PHE A 531 -10.00 5.77 8.12
CA PHE A 531 -8.79 6.53 7.80
C PHE A 531 -9.02 8.04 7.92
N GLY A 532 -8.07 8.76 8.53
CA GLY A 532 -8.18 10.12 9.00
C GLY A 532 -8.85 11.13 8.05
N GLU A 533 -8.34 11.31 6.81
CA GLU A 533 -8.90 12.28 5.86
C GLU A 533 -10.35 11.95 5.45
N HIS A 534 -10.67 10.66 5.30
CA HIS A 534 -12.02 10.25 4.92
C HIS A 534 -13.00 10.42 6.08
N LYS A 535 -12.56 10.15 7.30
CA LYS A 535 -13.35 10.43 8.51
C LYS A 535 -13.73 11.90 8.60
N THR A 536 -12.75 12.79 8.46
CA THR A 536 -12.99 14.24 8.51
C THR A 536 -13.98 14.72 7.44
N LYS A 537 -13.93 14.14 6.23
CA LYS A 537 -14.91 14.45 5.17
C LYS A 537 -16.31 14.03 5.56
N LEU A 538 -16.48 12.82 6.10
CA LEU A 538 -17.77 12.31 6.56
C LEU A 538 -18.31 13.12 7.74
N GLU A 539 -17.49 13.49 8.72
CA GLU A 539 -17.88 14.34 9.85
C GLU A 539 -18.31 15.74 9.39
N ASN A 540 -17.62 16.33 8.40
CA ASN A 540 -18.01 17.61 7.81
C ASN A 540 -19.35 17.47 7.06
N LEU A 541 -19.55 16.38 6.33
CA LEU A 541 -20.80 16.12 5.66
C LEU A 541 -21.94 15.94 6.68
N ALA A 542 -21.75 15.17 7.75
CA ALA A 542 -22.76 14.99 8.79
C ALA A 542 -23.20 16.34 9.40
N ARG A 543 -22.23 17.23 9.70
CA ARG A 543 -22.53 18.59 10.19
C ARG A 543 -23.28 19.43 9.17
N SER A 544 -22.93 19.38 7.90
CA SER A 544 -23.61 20.14 6.84
C SER A 544 -25.06 19.69 6.60
N LEU A 545 -25.35 18.42 6.93
CA LEU A 545 -26.69 17.82 6.86
C LEU A 545 -27.46 17.87 8.20
N ASN A 546 -26.86 18.46 9.26
CA ASN A 546 -27.40 18.52 10.63
C ASN A 546 -27.78 17.16 11.23
N ILE A 547 -27.01 16.12 10.93
CA ILE A 547 -27.21 14.75 11.41
C ILE A 547 -26.06 14.23 12.28
N GLU A 548 -25.10 15.05 12.67
CA GLU A 548 -23.91 14.65 13.44
C GLU A 548 -24.27 13.93 14.75
N ASN A 549 -25.35 14.35 15.41
CA ASN A 549 -25.83 13.74 16.65
C ASN A 549 -26.44 12.33 16.45
N ARG A 550 -26.67 11.95 15.20
CA ARG A 550 -27.21 10.63 14.83
C ARG A 550 -26.11 9.67 14.37
N ILE A 551 -24.87 10.12 14.19
CA ILE A 551 -23.77 9.30 13.73
C ILE A 551 -22.91 8.85 14.91
N VAL A 552 -22.86 7.54 15.14
CA VAL A 552 -22.08 6.95 16.23
C VAL A 552 -20.89 6.17 15.66
N TRP A 553 -19.71 6.67 15.92
CA TRP A 553 -18.43 6.05 15.49
C TRP A 553 -17.97 5.05 16.56
N LEU A 554 -18.25 3.77 16.38
CA LEU A 554 -17.85 2.71 17.33
C LEU A 554 -16.37 2.34 17.21
N GLY A 555 -15.73 2.62 16.06
CA GLY A 555 -14.38 2.15 15.80
C GLY A 555 -14.33 0.62 15.68
N TYR A 556 -13.22 0.02 16.12
CA TYR A 556 -13.10 -1.43 16.18
C TYR A 556 -13.91 -2.00 17.33
N VAL A 557 -14.89 -2.82 17.02
CA VAL A 557 -15.65 -3.60 18.01
C VAL A 557 -15.02 -4.99 18.11
N PRO A 558 -14.71 -5.48 19.32
CA PRO A 558 -14.17 -6.81 19.51
C PRO A 558 -15.00 -7.90 18.84
N ASP A 559 -14.33 -8.89 18.31
CA ASP A 559 -14.94 -9.93 17.49
C ASP A 559 -16.00 -10.77 18.23
N ASP A 560 -15.87 -10.92 19.55
CA ASP A 560 -16.83 -11.60 20.43
C ASP A 560 -18.13 -10.82 20.64
N LEU A 561 -18.09 -9.49 20.50
CA LEU A 561 -19.26 -8.60 20.60
C LEU A 561 -19.95 -8.34 19.27
N LEU A 562 -19.33 -8.70 18.15
CA LEU A 562 -19.90 -8.44 16.83
C LEU A 562 -21.26 -9.13 16.60
N PRO A 563 -21.50 -10.38 17.07
CA PRO A 563 -22.84 -10.99 17.00
C PRO A 563 -23.91 -10.24 17.79
N ASN A 564 -23.56 -9.68 18.97
CA ASN A 564 -24.48 -8.83 19.73
C ASN A 564 -24.78 -7.53 18.99
N LEU A 565 -23.74 -6.92 18.37
CA LEU A 565 -23.90 -5.69 17.60
C LEU A 565 -24.88 -5.87 16.42
N TYR A 566 -24.82 -7.01 15.73
CA TYR A 566 -25.82 -7.35 14.70
C TYR A 566 -27.20 -7.61 15.33
N SER A 567 -27.29 -8.43 16.39
CA SER A 567 -28.57 -8.87 16.95
C SER A 567 -29.37 -7.72 17.56
N GLU A 568 -28.73 -6.68 18.07
CA GLU A 568 -29.37 -5.52 18.70
C GLU A 568 -29.72 -4.40 17.71
N ALA A 569 -29.17 -4.45 16.49
CA ALA A 569 -29.44 -3.45 15.46
C ALA A 569 -30.88 -3.53 14.93
N THR A 570 -31.50 -2.37 14.71
CA THR A 570 -32.80 -2.26 14.04
C THR A 570 -32.72 -2.84 12.63
N ALA A 571 -31.62 -2.53 11.92
CA ALA A 571 -31.26 -3.17 10.65
C ALA A 571 -29.76 -2.97 10.37
N PHE A 572 -29.21 -3.88 9.58
CA PHE A 572 -27.89 -3.76 8.99
C PHE A 572 -28.00 -3.11 7.59
N ILE A 573 -27.32 -1.98 7.38
CA ILE A 573 -27.29 -1.30 6.08
C ILE A 573 -25.94 -1.51 5.41
N PHE A 574 -25.95 -1.99 4.17
CA PHE A 574 -24.73 -2.28 3.39
C PHE A 574 -24.77 -1.60 2.03
N PRO A 575 -24.38 -0.32 1.96
CA PRO A 575 -24.57 0.55 0.80
C PRO A 575 -23.44 0.46 -0.24
N SER A 576 -22.61 -0.58 -0.18
CA SER A 576 -21.41 -0.72 -1.00
C SER A 576 -21.71 -0.66 -2.50
N LEU A 577 -20.87 0.09 -3.23
CA LEU A 577 -20.93 0.18 -4.68
C LEU A 577 -20.30 -1.04 -5.36
N TYR A 578 -19.44 -1.75 -4.64
CA TYR A 578 -18.72 -2.91 -5.17
C TYR A 578 -18.27 -3.84 -4.04
N GLU A 579 -18.56 -5.12 -4.18
CA GLU A 579 -18.11 -6.23 -3.31
C GLU A 579 -17.95 -7.50 -4.14
N GLY A 580 -16.95 -8.31 -3.82
CA GLY A 580 -16.80 -9.62 -4.44
C GLY A 580 -17.70 -10.69 -3.82
N PHE A 581 -18.07 -10.53 -2.53
CA PHE A 581 -18.96 -11.47 -1.83
C PHE A 581 -19.95 -10.74 -0.90
N GLY A 582 -19.49 -10.20 0.22
CA GLY A 582 -20.35 -9.53 1.20
C GLY A 582 -20.56 -10.34 2.47
N LEU A 583 -19.49 -10.88 3.07
CA LEU A 583 -19.54 -11.60 4.36
C LEU A 583 -20.42 -10.93 5.43
N PRO A 584 -20.38 -9.58 5.62
CA PRO A 584 -21.20 -8.91 6.63
C PRO A 584 -22.70 -9.10 6.44
N ILE A 585 -23.18 -9.30 5.21
CA ILE A 585 -24.60 -9.56 4.95
C ILE A 585 -25.04 -10.88 5.60
N ILE A 586 -24.30 -11.97 5.34
CA ILE A 586 -24.65 -13.28 5.89
C ILE A 586 -24.38 -13.38 7.39
N GLU A 587 -23.41 -12.63 7.93
CA GLU A 587 -23.18 -12.49 9.37
C GLU A 587 -24.39 -11.81 10.07
N ALA A 588 -24.86 -10.69 9.49
CA ALA A 588 -26.04 -9.99 9.98
C ALA A 588 -27.29 -10.88 9.91
N MET A 589 -27.52 -11.55 8.78
CA MET A 589 -28.62 -12.48 8.60
C MET A 589 -28.59 -13.62 9.60
N ALA A 590 -27.44 -14.23 9.83
CA ALA A 590 -27.26 -15.31 10.81
C ALA A 590 -27.62 -14.85 12.23
N CYS A 591 -27.38 -13.59 12.58
CA CYS A 591 -27.75 -12.97 13.84
C CYS A 591 -29.23 -12.51 13.92
N GLY A 592 -30.04 -12.78 12.89
CA GLY A 592 -31.43 -12.33 12.84
C GLY A 592 -31.59 -10.82 12.63
N CYS A 593 -30.52 -10.13 12.17
CA CYS A 593 -30.60 -8.71 11.86
C CYS A 593 -31.26 -8.51 10.49
N PRO A 594 -32.32 -7.68 10.35
CA PRO A 594 -32.84 -7.29 9.04
C PRO A 594 -31.77 -6.62 8.17
N VAL A 595 -31.67 -7.00 6.90
CA VAL A 595 -30.64 -6.49 5.99
C VAL A 595 -31.25 -5.57 4.93
N ILE A 596 -30.67 -4.37 4.81
CA ILE A 596 -30.91 -3.40 3.72
C ILE A 596 -29.61 -3.30 2.94
N SER A 597 -29.61 -3.68 1.67
CA SER A 597 -28.37 -3.79 0.90
C SER A 597 -28.47 -3.06 -0.44
N SER A 598 -27.31 -2.63 -0.93
CA SER A 598 -27.14 -2.21 -2.32
C SER A 598 -27.50 -3.36 -3.29
N ASN A 599 -28.09 -3.02 -4.44
CA ASN A 599 -28.40 -3.94 -5.52
C ASN A 599 -27.23 -4.15 -6.49
N ARG A 600 -25.99 -3.82 -6.11
CA ARG A 600 -24.79 -3.86 -6.97
C ARG A 600 -23.91 -5.06 -6.68
N ALA A 601 -23.13 -5.42 -7.72
CA ALA A 601 -22.09 -6.45 -7.66
C ALA A 601 -22.65 -7.81 -7.18
N SER A 602 -21.97 -8.48 -6.25
CA SER A 602 -22.40 -9.78 -5.73
C SER A 602 -23.55 -9.69 -4.69
N LEU A 603 -23.91 -8.49 -4.25
CA LEU A 603 -24.81 -8.34 -3.09
C LEU A 603 -26.22 -8.91 -3.31
N PRO A 604 -26.85 -8.79 -4.50
CA PRO A 604 -28.11 -9.45 -4.78
C PRO A 604 -28.02 -10.99 -4.76
N GLU A 605 -26.91 -11.55 -5.26
CA GLU A 605 -26.64 -12.99 -5.24
C GLU A 605 -26.56 -13.51 -3.79
N ILE A 606 -25.89 -12.77 -2.91
CA ILE A 606 -25.67 -13.18 -1.52
C ILE A 606 -26.84 -12.89 -0.62
N GLY A 607 -27.52 -11.77 -0.80
CA GLY A 607 -28.67 -11.38 0.03
C GLY A 607 -29.97 -12.10 -0.33
N GLY A 608 -30.15 -12.47 -1.60
CA GLY A 608 -31.33 -13.16 -2.09
C GLY A 608 -32.65 -12.49 -1.68
N GLU A 609 -33.68 -13.28 -1.37
CA GLU A 609 -34.97 -12.78 -0.90
C GLU A 609 -35.01 -12.41 0.61
N ALA A 610 -33.86 -12.56 1.30
CA ALA A 610 -33.76 -12.26 2.74
C ALA A 610 -33.22 -10.85 3.00
N ALA A 611 -32.97 -10.05 1.96
CA ALA A 611 -32.58 -8.65 2.06
C ALA A 611 -33.58 -7.73 1.33
N LEU A 612 -33.67 -6.48 1.78
CA LEU A 612 -34.29 -5.39 1.03
C LEU A 612 -33.19 -4.68 0.23
N PHE A 613 -33.37 -4.54 -1.09
CA PHE A 613 -32.38 -3.92 -1.96
C PHE A 613 -32.80 -2.51 -2.36
N PHE A 614 -31.78 -1.65 -2.55
CA PHE A 614 -31.91 -0.29 -3.08
C PHE A 614 -30.78 0.00 -4.08
N ASP A 615 -31.00 0.98 -4.97
CA ASP A 615 -29.90 1.53 -5.78
C ASP A 615 -29.03 2.46 -4.93
N PRO A 616 -27.73 2.13 -4.70
CA PRO A 616 -26.86 2.92 -3.83
C PRO A 616 -26.54 4.32 -4.36
N LEU A 617 -26.88 4.63 -5.60
CA LEU A 617 -26.72 5.95 -6.21
C LEU A 617 -27.98 6.81 -6.10
N GLU A 618 -29.14 6.20 -5.81
CA GLU A 618 -30.43 6.87 -5.63
C GLU A 618 -30.72 7.08 -4.14
N ILE A 619 -30.48 8.32 -3.66
CA ILE A 619 -30.61 8.66 -2.23
C ILE A 619 -32.06 8.48 -1.74
N SER A 620 -33.04 8.79 -2.57
CA SER A 620 -34.47 8.60 -2.27
C SER A 620 -34.86 7.15 -2.05
N ASP A 621 -34.38 6.24 -2.93
CA ASP A 621 -34.64 4.79 -2.82
C ASP A 621 -34.01 4.21 -1.54
N MET A 622 -32.80 4.66 -1.22
CA MET A 622 -32.14 4.31 0.05
C MET A 622 -32.94 4.81 1.27
N ALA A 623 -33.41 6.05 1.23
CA ALA A 623 -34.21 6.63 2.31
C ALA A 623 -35.55 5.90 2.47
N GLU A 624 -36.23 5.55 1.37
CA GLU A 624 -37.48 4.76 1.41
C GLU A 624 -37.25 3.37 1.99
N SER A 625 -36.13 2.72 1.64
CA SER A 625 -35.74 1.42 2.18
C SER A 625 -35.47 1.50 3.69
N ILE A 626 -34.79 2.55 4.16
CA ILE A 626 -34.55 2.82 5.57
C ILE A 626 -35.90 3.01 6.30
N LYS A 627 -36.78 3.89 5.82
CA LYS A 627 -38.08 4.15 6.38
C LYS A 627 -38.92 2.87 6.46
N LYS A 628 -39.00 2.12 5.37
CA LYS A 628 -39.76 0.87 5.32
C LYS A 628 -39.37 -0.11 6.42
N VAL A 629 -38.05 -0.34 6.63
CA VAL A 629 -37.60 -1.29 7.66
C VAL A 629 -37.76 -0.70 9.08
N CYS A 630 -37.65 0.60 9.25
CA CYS A 630 -37.80 1.23 10.56
C CYS A 630 -39.29 1.31 10.99
N GLU A 631 -40.20 1.63 10.10
CA GLU A 631 -41.60 1.91 10.37
C GLU A 631 -42.50 0.66 10.27
N ASP A 632 -42.23 -0.21 9.26
CA ASP A 632 -42.98 -1.45 9.05
C ASP A 632 -42.42 -2.60 9.90
N THR A 633 -42.94 -2.74 11.10
CA THR A 633 -42.50 -3.77 12.05
C THR A 633 -42.77 -5.19 11.55
N GLU A 634 -43.85 -5.45 10.80
CA GLU A 634 -44.17 -6.77 10.26
C GLU A 634 -43.14 -7.16 9.15
N TYR A 635 -42.86 -6.21 8.27
CA TYR A 635 -41.83 -6.41 7.23
C TYR A 635 -40.45 -6.64 7.84
N ARG A 636 -40.08 -5.82 8.81
CA ARG A 636 -38.81 -5.97 9.55
C ARG A 636 -38.68 -7.35 10.20
N GLN A 637 -39.71 -7.80 10.89
CA GLN A 637 -39.76 -9.14 11.51
C GLN A 637 -39.69 -10.26 10.48
N THR A 638 -40.25 -10.05 9.28
CA THR A 638 -40.18 -11.02 8.19
C THR A 638 -38.75 -11.18 7.71
N LEU A 639 -37.99 -10.06 7.52
CA LEU A 639 -36.58 -10.11 7.19
C LEU A 639 -35.74 -10.76 8.30
N ALA A 640 -36.00 -10.40 9.58
CA ALA A 640 -35.31 -10.97 10.73
C ALA A 640 -35.45 -12.51 10.81
N ARG A 641 -36.63 -13.03 10.44
CA ARG A 641 -36.89 -14.48 10.43
C ARG A 641 -36.26 -15.17 9.21
N ARG A 642 -36.35 -14.57 8.02
CA ARG A 642 -35.79 -15.13 6.79
C ARG A 642 -34.28 -15.15 6.78
N GLY A 643 -33.65 -14.17 7.44
CA GLY A 643 -32.18 -14.02 7.48
C GLY A 643 -31.44 -15.28 7.92
N PRO A 644 -31.71 -15.84 9.13
CA PRO A 644 -31.03 -17.05 9.61
C PRO A 644 -31.28 -18.28 8.74
N GLU A 645 -32.51 -18.42 8.17
CA GLU A 645 -32.82 -19.50 7.23
C GLU A 645 -31.97 -19.40 5.96
N HIS A 646 -31.82 -18.19 5.42
CA HIS A 646 -30.99 -17.91 4.24
C HIS A 646 -29.51 -18.12 4.52
N ALA A 647 -29.00 -17.66 5.66
CA ALA A 647 -27.60 -17.80 6.08
C ALA A 647 -27.17 -19.28 6.20
N ASN A 648 -28.11 -20.20 6.48
CA ASN A 648 -27.84 -21.65 6.48
C ASN A 648 -27.33 -22.22 5.14
N ASN A 649 -27.57 -21.50 4.01
CA ASN A 649 -27.07 -21.89 2.70
C ASN A 649 -25.58 -21.57 2.53
N PHE A 650 -25.00 -20.74 3.42
CA PHE A 650 -23.62 -20.26 3.38
C PHE A 650 -22.80 -20.78 4.57
N LYS A 651 -22.83 -22.08 4.81
CA LYS A 651 -22.00 -22.71 5.86
C LYS A 651 -20.58 -22.94 5.38
N TRP A 652 -19.60 -22.69 6.26
CA TRP A 652 -18.21 -23.00 5.96
C TRP A 652 -18.00 -24.48 5.61
N GLU A 653 -18.74 -25.40 6.25
CA GLU A 653 -18.67 -26.83 5.97
C GLU A 653 -19.05 -27.14 4.51
N SER A 654 -20.08 -26.48 3.99
CA SER A 654 -20.49 -26.61 2.58
C SER A 654 -19.43 -26.05 1.64
N SER A 655 -18.85 -24.89 1.99
CA SER A 655 -17.74 -24.30 1.22
C SER A 655 -16.53 -25.22 1.19
N VAL A 656 -16.10 -25.75 2.34
CA VAL A 656 -14.97 -26.66 2.45
C VAL A 656 -15.22 -27.93 1.63
N ASN A 657 -16.41 -28.56 1.73
CA ASN A 657 -16.72 -29.75 0.96
C ASN A 657 -16.59 -29.51 -0.57
N LYS A 658 -17.12 -28.39 -1.08
CA LYS A 658 -16.93 -28.02 -2.49
C LYS A 658 -15.47 -27.79 -2.88
N HIS A 659 -14.65 -27.28 -1.97
CA HIS A 659 -13.20 -27.19 -2.20
C HIS A 659 -12.57 -28.57 -2.21
N MET A 660 -13.01 -29.48 -1.33
CA MET A 660 -12.51 -30.87 -1.31
C MET A 660 -12.81 -31.59 -2.62
N ASP A 661 -14.05 -31.45 -3.14
CA ASP A 661 -14.44 -31.99 -4.46
C ASP A 661 -13.57 -31.45 -5.59
N LEU A 662 -13.09 -30.20 -5.45
CA LEU A 662 -12.21 -29.58 -6.43
C LEU A 662 -10.76 -30.05 -6.33
N PHE A 663 -10.35 -30.54 -5.16
CA PHE A 663 -9.01 -31.08 -4.91
C PHE A 663 -8.85 -32.54 -5.36
N GLU A 664 -9.92 -33.29 -5.53
CA GLU A 664 -9.97 -34.63 -6.11
C GLU A 664 -9.74 -34.61 -7.64
#